data_693c4f01d2045d04aad10ef1c4c52cb9
#
_entry.id   693c4f01d2045d04aad10ef1c4c52cb9
#
_cell.length_a   1.000
_cell.length_b   1.000
_cell.length_c   1.000
_cell.angle_alpha   90.00
_cell.angle_beta   90.00
_cell.angle_gamma   90.00
#
_symmetry.space_group_name_H-M   'P 1'
#
loop_
_entity.id
_entity.type
_entity.pdbx_description
1 polymer ?
#
loop_
_entity_poly.entity_id
_entity_poly.type
_entity_poly.pdbx_seq_one_letter_code
_entity_poly.pdbx_strand_id
1 'polypeptide(L)'
;MKINEWLDSQLGIDIWTKKYQQNGETFEEWITRVSGGNEDVAQLIRDKKFLFGGRILASRGITDRKVTYSNCYVLPKVEDSIEGIYDTAKHLARTFSYGGGVGIDISNLRAKGMPVNNAAKTTSGAVSFMETFSQVSSVIGQEGRRGALMISMDCNHDDIEEFIDAKRNTDKLEGCNISVRCDNQFMKDSQCKDYGQRRLMMKLAENNWDYAEPGILFWDNINEYNLLSEYIKAGEFEYAGVNPCAEEPLPAGGSCLLGAINLSEFVAAPFTDHAAFDVVAFREAVRIAVIALNEVLDEGLPLHPLEIQRQTVADWRQIGLGIMGFADMLIKLGVAYGSKESLMVIDVIGKAMNEAGINASVELAVEKGSFPKFDADKILKSKFMEHMSQAAKCNVTAGLRNSQLFTIAPTGTISTMLGVSGGVEPLFDVEFTRTTKSLHGEDKTYTVKVPIVEKCIEAKNEDIEFLPEITWSKTIDPISRVDVQAKWQEYIDASISSTVNLPKSATVQDVFDLYQHAWFVGCKGLTIFRDGCARTAILNSTKEEPDEAEGAWEEPIVEEIDTNIENCIAKGTKLSTGCGSLWITCYFHKETGQLCHIFLDKGSTGGCNSFMNGLSRMISLAGKKGASIDDIVEQLNSTIACPSYAVAKATKNGISPGKGCPSAIGKAIKKLSEEFKKEYLAPTTNIVYKDEEIEIAKCPKCGADLSYTGGCITCFDCGWSKCD
;
A
#
# COMPACT_ATOMS: atom_id res chain seq x y z
N MET A 1 24.94 31.26 -3.92
CA MET A 1 23.46 31.05 -4.01
C MET A 1 22.88 31.19 -2.59
N LYS A 2 21.68 31.79 -2.47
CA LYS A 2 20.98 31.86 -1.18
C LYS A 2 19.89 30.78 -1.16
N ILE A 3 19.50 30.36 0.04
CA ILE A 3 18.47 29.29 0.18
C ILE A 3 17.14 29.66 -0.49
N ASN A 4 16.72 30.92 -0.42
CA ASN A 4 15.49 31.43 -1.05
C ASN A 4 15.57 31.51 -2.58
N GLU A 5 16.76 31.38 -3.18
CA GLU A 5 16.98 31.26 -4.62
C GLU A 5 16.97 29.79 -5.05
N TRP A 6 17.27 28.89 -4.12
CA TRP A 6 17.33 27.45 -4.37
C TRP A 6 16.01 26.73 -4.11
N LEU A 7 15.23 27.16 -3.10
CA LEU A 7 13.92 26.58 -2.77
C LEU A 7 12.78 27.55 -3.10
N ASP A 8 11.74 27.02 -3.72
CA ASP A 8 10.60 27.78 -4.22
C ASP A 8 9.46 27.93 -3.18
N SER A 9 9.47 27.10 -2.09
CA SER A 9 8.41 27.06 -1.11
C SER A 9 8.87 27.43 0.31
N GLN A 10 7.98 28.10 1.06
CA GLN A 10 8.24 28.40 2.48
C GLN A 10 8.41 27.12 3.32
N LEU A 11 7.64 26.07 3.01
CA LEU A 11 7.79 24.76 3.68
C LEU A 11 9.18 24.18 3.44
N GLY A 12 9.70 24.25 2.20
CA GLY A 12 11.06 23.79 1.88
C GLY A 12 12.13 24.54 2.68
N ILE A 13 12.01 25.87 2.75
CA ILE A 13 12.92 26.73 3.52
C ILE A 13 12.86 26.40 5.03
N ASP A 14 11.65 26.22 5.58
CA ASP A 14 11.47 25.86 6.99
C ASP A 14 12.05 24.47 7.29
N ILE A 15 11.92 23.50 6.36
CA ILE A 15 12.53 22.18 6.48
C ILE A 15 14.05 22.30 6.52
N TRP A 16 14.65 22.99 5.56
CA TRP A 16 16.11 23.18 5.53
C TRP A 16 16.60 23.84 6.79
N THR A 17 16.01 24.98 7.17
CA THR A 17 16.44 25.80 8.33
C THR A 17 16.36 25.03 9.64
N LYS A 18 15.29 24.23 9.85
CA LYS A 18 15.05 23.58 11.14
C LYS A 18 15.58 22.16 11.26
N LYS A 19 15.80 21.48 10.14
CA LYS A 19 16.25 20.07 10.16
C LYS A 19 17.67 19.87 9.68
N TYR A 20 18.17 20.74 8.79
CA TYR A 20 19.44 20.49 8.09
C TYR A 20 20.48 21.57 8.29
N GLN A 21 20.09 22.82 8.50
CA GLN A 21 21.00 23.90 8.83
C GLN A 21 21.58 23.68 10.24
N GLN A 22 22.90 23.79 10.39
CA GLN A 22 23.61 23.66 11.66
C GLN A 22 24.30 24.98 12.02
N ASN A 23 24.21 25.38 13.30
CA ASN A 23 24.93 26.51 13.85
C ASN A 23 24.82 27.84 13.07
N GLY A 24 23.70 28.04 12.32
CA GLY A 24 23.49 29.24 11.52
C GLY A 24 24.33 29.31 10.25
N GLU A 25 24.85 28.18 9.76
CA GLU A 25 25.61 28.08 8.50
C GLU A 25 24.82 28.66 7.31
N THR A 26 25.51 29.25 6.38
CA THR A 26 24.97 29.69 5.09
C THR A 26 24.69 28.47 4.21
N PHE A 27 23.91 28.66 3.12
CA PHE A 27 23.62 27.60 2.17
C PHE A 27 24.89 27.00 1.53
N GLU A 28 25.86 27.81 1.17
CA GLU A 28 27.13 27.32 0.59
C GLU A 28 28.01 26.59 1.63
N GLU A 29 28.02 27.02 2.87
CA GLU A 29 28.71 26.30 3.96
C GLU A 29 28.03 24.95 4.21
N TRP A 30 26.67 24.91 4.18
CA TRP A 30 25.91 23.66 4.28
C TRP A 30 26.26 22.72 3.13
N ILE A 31 26.27 23.20 1.87
CA ILE A 31 26.68 22.37 0.71
C ILE A 31 28.08 21.81 0.91
N THR A 32 29.03 22.64 1.30
CA THR A 32 30.41 22.21 1.53
C THR A 32 30.49 21.14 2.61
N ARG A 33 29.75 21.32 3.71
CA ARG A 33 29.69 20.34 4.81
C ARG A 33 29.08 19.02 4.36
N VAL A 34 27.93 19.04 3.70
CA VAL A 34 27.21 17.81 3.32
C VAL A 34 27.87 17.09 2.13
N SER A 35 28.55 17.81 1.22
CA SER A 35 29.32 17.21 0.13
C SER A 35 30.68 16.66 0.60
N GLY A 36 31.12 17.01 1.84
CA GLY A 36 32.48 16.69 2.30
C GLY A 36 33.58 17.44 1.54
N GLY A 37 33.24 18.57 0.89
CA GLY A 37 34.13 19.34 0.02
C GLY A 37 34.30 18.73 -1.40
N ASN A 38 33.57 17.70 -1.75
CA ASN A 38 33.56 17.13 -3.10
C ASN A 38 32.70 18.02 -4.01
N GLU A 39 33.32 18.68 -5.00
CA GLU A 39 32.64 19.66 -5.84
C GLU A 39 31.65 19.01 -6.81
N ASP A 40 31.90 17.81 -7.31
CA ASP A 40 30.95 17.09 -8.18
C ASP A 40 29.63 16.80 -7.43
N VAL A 41 29.73 16.37 -6.16
CA VAL A 41 28.58 16.18 -5.28
C VAL A 41 27.90 17.52 -4.96
N ALA A 42 28.69 18.56 -4.66
CA ALA A 42 28.16 19.90 -4.40
C ALA A 42 27.37 20.44 -5.59
N GLN A 43 27.86 20.22 -6.83
CA GLN A 43 27.17 20.63 -8.03
C GLN A 43 25.87 19.87 -8.25
N LEU A 44 25.84 18.55 -8.02
CA LEU A 44 24.60 17.78 -8.09
C LEU A 44 23.53 18.26 -7.09
N ILE A 45 23.97 18.70 -5.89
CA ILE A 45 23.07 19.28 -4.88
C ILE A 45 22.54 20.64 -5.35
N ARG A 46 23.41 21.53 -5.85
CA ARG A 46 23.00 22.86 -6.38
C ARG A 46 22.00 22.72 -7.53
N ASP A 47 22.20 21.73 -8.39
CA ASP A 47 21.34 21.43 -9.53
C ASP A 47 20.04 20.69 -9.13
N LYS A 48 19.80 20.43 -7.84
CA LYS A 48 18.68 19.62 -7.31
C LYS A 48 18.64 18.18 -7.87
N LYS A 49 19.72 17.68 -8.46
CA LYS A 49 19.80 16.35 -9.09
C LYS A 49 19.99 15.20 -8.12
N PHE A 50 20.64 15.46 -6.98
CA PHE A 50 20.92 14.47 -5.94
C PHE A 50 20.85 15.09 -4.56
N LEU A 51 20.28 14.33 -3.59
CA LEU A 51 20.40 14.62 -2.17
C LEU A 51 20.74 13.34 -1.40
N PHE A 52 21.61 13.50 -0.41
CA PHE A 52 21.74 12.49 0.63
C PHE A 52 20.48 12.34 1.46
N GLY A 53 20.31 11.19 2.10
CA GLY A 53 19.26 10.96 3.09
C GLY A 53 19.30 11.98 4.23
N GLY A 54 18.13 12.27 4.79
CA GLY A 54 17.99 13.35 5.76
C GLY A 54 18.92 13.27 6.96
N ARG A 55 19.38 12.09 7.34
CA ARG A 55 20.33 11.91 8.45
C ARG A 55 21.73 12.44 8.08
N ILE A 56 22.21 12.16 6.89
CA ILE A 56 23.49 12.65 6.39
C ILE A 56 23.44 14.19 6.28
N LEU A 57 22.37 14.74 5.69
CA LEU A 57 22.18 16.18 5.56
C LEU A 57 22.24 16.91 6.91
N ALA A 58 21.69 16.29 7.95
CA ALA A 58 21.66 16.85 9.31
C ALA A 58 22.96 16.63 10.10
N SER A 59 23.71 15.55 9.83
CA SER A 59 24.72 15.05 10.78
C SER A 59 26.15 15.01 10.25
N ARG A 60 26.39 14.99 8.90
CA ARG A 60 27.76 14.96 8.35
C ARG A 60 28.53 16.18 8.81
N GLY A 61 29.75 15.95 9.30
CA GLY A 61 30.64 16.99 9.81
C GLY A 61 30.32 17.53 11.22
N ILE A 62 29.29 16.96 11.90
CA ILE A 62 28.97 17.35 13.28
C ILE A 62 29.85 16.59 14.27
N THR A 63 30.52 17.33 15.17
CA THR A 63 31.47 16.77 16.14
C THR A 63 31.14 17.12 17.59
N ASP A 64 30.21 18.03 17.83
CA ASP A 64 29.83 18.52 19.15
C ASP A 64 28.90 17.57 19.93
N ARG A 65 28.32 16.59 19.25
CA ARG A 65 27.42 15.60 19.82
C ARG A 65 27.54 14.24 19.12
N LYS A 66 27.00 13.19 19.78
CA LYS A 66 26.97 11.83 19.22
C LYS A 66 25.86 11.69 18.22
N VAL A 67 26.21 11.45 16.96
CA VAL A 67 25.29 11.26 15.84
C VAL A 67 25.71 10.05 15.02
N THR A 68 24.80 9.54 14.21
CA THR A 68 25.09 8.59 13.12
C THR A 68 24.71 9.18 11.78
N TYR A 69 25.35 8.73 10.71
CA TYR A 69 24.98 9.10 9.34
C TYR A 69 23.92 8.15 8.76
N SER A 70 23.73 6.96 9.36
CA SER A 70 22.73 5.99 8.92
C SER A 70 21.34 6.38 9.41
N ASN A 71 20.35 6.28 8.52
CA ASN A 71 18.96 6.57 8.81
C ASN A 71 18.34 5.51 9.72
N CYS A 72 18.61 4.24 9.43
CA CYS A 72 17.97 3.10 10.07
C CYS A 72 18.96 1.95 10.27
N TYR A 73 18.56 1.02 11.14
CA TYR A 73 19.31 -0.19 11.49
C TYR A 73 18.36 -1.36 11.64
N VAL A 74 18.88 -2.58 11.54
CA VAL A 74 18.22 -3.79 12.00
C VAL A 74 19.06 -4.44 13.09
N LEU A 75 18.44 -4.72 14.24
CA LEU A 75 19.11 -5.44 15.34
C LEU A 75 19.05 -6.95 15.10
N PRO A 76 19.88 -7.75 15.80
CA PRO A 76 19.71 -9.20 15.86
C PRO A 76 18.27 -9.57 16.22
N LYS A 77 17.78 -10.70 15.70
CA LYS A 77 16.50 -11.28 16.14
C LYS A 77 16.49 -11.38 17.65
N VAL A 78 15.36 -11.04 18.27
CA VAL A 78 15.25 -11.02 19.73
C VAL A 78 15.48 -12.42 20.27
N GLU A 79 16.46 -12.58 21.16
CA GLU A 79 16.75 -13.86 21.81
C GLU A 79 15.66 -14.19 22.83
N ASP A 80 15.23 -15.47 22.88
CA ASP A 80 14.15 -15.96 23.74
C ASP A 80 14.63 -16.14 25.20
N SER A 81 15.02 -15.03 25.82
CA SER A 81 15.42 -14.93 27.23
C SER A 81 15.10 -13.55 27.78
N ILE A 82 14.98 -13.40 29.08
CA ILE A 82 14.77 -12.09 29.71
C ILE A 82 15.95 -11.16 29.39
N GLU A 83 17.17 -11.69 29.46
CA GLU A 83 18.38 -10.97 29.14
C GLU A 83 18.35 -10.47 27.69
N GLY A 84 18.03 -11.34 26.71
CA GLY A 84 17.96 -11.01 25.29
C GLY A 84 16.89 -9.95 24.97
N ILE A 85 15.72 -10.05 25.61
CA ILE A 85 14.62 -9.07 25.46
C ILE A 85 15.08 -7.68 25.96
N TYR A 86 15.66 -7.60 27.16
CA TYR A 86 16.09 -6.31 27.72
C TYR A 86 17.41 -5.81 27.14
N ASP A 87 18.30 -6.67 26.64
CA ASP A 87 19.45 -6.24 25.83
C ASP A 87 18.99 -5.64 24.51
N THR A 88 17.97 -6.21 23.88
CA THR A 88 17.34 -5.60 22.69
C THR A 88 16.77 -4.22 23.04
N ALA A 89 16.04 -4.07 24.14
CA ALA A 89 15.51 -2.76 24.58
C ALA A 89 16.63 -1.74 24.83
N LYS A 90 17.74 -2.14 25.45
CA LYS A 90 18.94 -1.32 25.65
C LYS A 90 19.58 -0.89 24.30
N HIS A 91 19.69 -1.82 23.35
CA HIS A 91 20.23 -1.54 22.02
C HIS A 91 19.33 -0.61 21.21
N LEU A 92 18.00 -0.76 21.31
CA LEU A 92 17.02 0.19 20.78
C LEU A 92 17.25 1.60 21.32
N ALA A 93 17.27 1.76 22.66
CA ALA A 93 17.50 3.03 23.33
C ALA A 93 18.82 3.67 22.89
N ARG A 94 19.88 2.87 22.78
CA ARG A 94 21.19 3.34 22.35
C ARG A 94 21.18 3.84 20.90
N THR A 95 20.57 3.08 19.98
CA THR A 95 20.50 3.43 18.55
C THR A 95 19.61 4.66 18.33
N PHE A 96 18.46 4.74 19.00
CA PHE A 96 17.60 5.92 18.93
C PHE A 96 18.32 7.18 19.44
N SER A 97 19.11 7.09 20.52
CA SER A 97 19.83 8.24 21.07
C SER A 97 20.88 8.82 20.11
N TYR A 98 21.32 8.09 19.09
CA TYR A 98 22.19 8.57 18.00
C TYR A 98 21.41 9.05 16.77
N GLY A 99 20.09 8.90 16.80
CA GLY A 99 19.20 9.35 15.76
C GLY A 99 18.84 8.29 14.69
N GLY A 100 19.24 7.03 14.85
CA GLY A 100 18.85 5.94 13.96
C GLY A 100 17.43 5.42 14.23
N GLY A 101 16.66 5.06 13.20
CA GLY A 101 15.49 4.20 13.31
C GLY A 101 15.90 2.74 13.45
N VAL A 102 15.02 1.86 13.94
CA VAL A 102 15.39 0.46 14.17
C VAL A 102 14.28 -0.50 13.75
N GLY A 103 14.67 -1.61 13.13
CA GLY A 103 13.83 -2.79 12.94
C GLY A 103 14.27 -3.95 13.84
N ILE A 104 13.31 -4.68 14.37
CA ILE A 104 13.49 -5.93 15.12
C ILE A 104 12.52 -6.99 14.64
N ASP A 105 12.93 -8.25 14.79
CA ASP A 105 12.07 -9.41 14.56
C ASP A 105 11.91 -10.20 15.87
N ILE A 106 10.67 -10.50 16.22
CA ILE A 106 10.31 -11.18 17.48
C ILE A 106 9.90 -12.63 17.30
N SER A 107 10.08 -13.18 16.09
CA SER A 107 9.66 -14.54 15.74
C SER A 107 10.36 -15.64 16.55
N ASN A 108 11.51 -15.35 17.14
CA ASN A 108 12.22 -16.33 17.98
C ASN A 108 11.67 -16.44 19.41
N LEU A 109 10.85 -15.45 19.85
CA LEU A 109 10.25 -15.50 21.18
C LEU A 109 9.20 -16.61 21.23
N ARG A 110 9.20 -17.38 22.32
CA ARG A 110 8.19 -18.43 22.50
C ARG A 110 6.78 -17.87 22.66
N ALA A 111 5.81 -18.64 22.20
CA ALA A 111 4.40 -18.27 22.22
C ALA A 111 3.83 -18.23 23.65
N LYS A 112 2.75 -17.48 23.81
CA LYS A 112 1.98 -17.33 25.04
C LYS A 112 1.60 -18.67 25.67
N GLY A 113 1.82 -18.78 26.97
CA GLY A 113 1.53 -19.98 27.72
C GLY A 113 2.61 -21.08 27.69
N MET A 114 3.64 -20.92 26.83
CA MET A 114 4.77 -21.86 26.81
C MET A 114 5.55 -21.82 28.13
N PRO A 115 6.11 -22.99 28.58
CA PRO A 115 6.80 -23.11 29.89
C PRO A 115 8.05 -22.21 29.94
N VAL A 116 8.27 -21.60 31.12
CA VAL A 116 9.50 -20.89 31.48
C VAL A 116 10.03 -21.41 32.83
N ASN A 117 11.34 -21.36 32.99
CA ASN A 117 11.99 -21.81 34.21
C ASN A 117 12.16 -20.64 35.21
N ASN A 118 11.06 -20.01 35.59
CA ASN A 118 11.04 -18.94 36.61
C ASN A 118 9.73 -18.97 37.41
N ALA A 119 9.52 -17.99 38.30
CA ALA A 119 8.36 -17.93 39.21
C ALA A 119 7.01 -17.84 38.43
N ALA A 120 6.99 -17.35 37.19
CA ALA A 120 5.76 -17.26 36.40
C ALA A 120 5.30 -18.61 35.82
N LYS A 121 6.21 -19.60 35.69
CA LYS A 121 6.00 -20.93 35.10
C LYS A 121 5.67 -20.93 33.61
N THR A 122 4.97 -19.90 33.10
CA THR A 122 4.61 -19.72 31.66
C THR A 122 4.87 -18.29 31.22
N THR A 123 5.20 -18.11 29.94
CA THR A 123 5.41 -16.78 29.34
C THR A 123 4.09 -16.09 29.03
N SER A 124 4.11 -14.74 29.03
CA SER A 124 3.02 -13.90 28.52
C SER A 124 2.95 -13.84 26.98
N GLY A 125 3.94 -14.40 26.27
CA GLY A 125 4.00 -14.47 24.82
C GLY A 125 4.79 -13.33 24.17
N ALA A 126 5.11 -13.51 22.89
CA ALA A 126 5.93 -12.58 22.12
C ALA A 126 5.27 -11.19 22.01
N VAL A 127 3.96 -11.13 21.79
CA VAL A 127 3.20 -9.88 21.60
C VAL A 127 3.23 -8.98 22.85
N SER A 128 3.25 -9.55 24.05
CA SER A 128 3.28 -8.78 25.29
C SER A 128 4.55 -7.95 25.45
N PHE A 129 5.68 -8.39 24.90
CA PHE A 129 6.96 -7.67 24.97
C PHE A 129 7.03 -6.50 23.98
N MET A 130 6.14 -6.43 22.99
CA MET A 130 6.07 -5.30 22.05
C MET A 130 5.81 -3.98 22.79
N GLU A 131 5.05 -3.99 23.90
CA GLU A 131 4.80 -2.79 24.72
C GLU A 131 6.12 -2.24 25.28
N THR A 132 7.03 -3.10 25.74
CA THR A 132 8.36 -2.69 26.24
C THR A 132 9.16 -1.99 25.12
N PHE A 133 9.21 -2.57 23.93
CA PHE A 133 9.96 -1.99 22.80
C PHE A 133 9.32 -0.69 22.30
N SER A 134 8.00 -0.62 22.21
CA SER A 134 7.24 0.58 21.82
C SER A 134 7.47 1.72 22.83
N GLN A 135 7.49 1.41 24.12
CA GLN A 135 7.76 2.40 25.17
C GLN A 135 9.17 3.00 25.02
N VAL A 136 10.19 2.19 24.72
CA VAL A 136 11.55 2.70 24.49
C VAL A 136 11.57 3.71 23.35
N SER A 137 10.89 3.44 22.22
CA SER A 137 10.83 4.34 21.07
C SER A 137 10.09 5.64 21.37
N SER A 138 9.10 5.59 22.26
CA SER A 138 8.31 6.76 22.65
C SER A 138 9.05 7.69 23.62
N VAL A 139 9.91 7.11 24.50
CA VAL A 139 10.61 7.86 25.55
C VAL A 139 11.93 8.45 25.05
N ILE A 140 12.65 7.73 24.17
CA ILE A 140 13.94 8.23 23.65
C ILE A 140 13.69 9.20 22.49
N GLY A 141 13.66 10.48 22.82
CA GLY A 141 13.43 11.57 21.86
C GLY A 141 14.65 11.83 20.96
N GLN A 142 14.38 12.33 19.75
CA GLN A 142 15.33 12.77 18.74
C GLN A 142 14.99 14.21 18.30
N GLU A 143 15.28 15.22 19.14
CA GLU A 143 14.98 16.63 18.84
C GLU A 143 13.52 16.85 18.36
N GLY A 144 12.54 16.45 19.20
CA GLY A 144 11.11 16.58 18.90
C GLY A 144 10.54 15.48 17.99
N ARG A 145 11.32 14.45 17.63
CA ARG A 145 10.84 13.22 16.95
C ARG A 145 10.85 12.04 17.90
N ARG A 146 9.88 11.16 17.78
CA ARG A 146 9.92 9.82 18.40
C ARG A 146 10.92 8.94 17.64
N GLY A 147 11.49 7.93 18.29
CA GLY A 147 12.24 6.88 17.61
C GLY A 147 11.32 6.16 16.60
N ALA A 148 11.86 5.81 15.44
CA ALA A 148 11.12 5.01 14.47
C ALA A 148 11.44 3.53 14.70
N LEU A 149 10.42 2.70 14.99
CA LEU A 149 10.56 1.28 15.28
C LEU A 149 9.69 0.46 14.32
N MET A 150 10.26 -0.62 13.75
CA MET A 150 9.53 -1.69 13.09
C MET A 150 9.64 -2.96 13.95
N ILE A 151 8.51 -3.63 14.16
CA ILE A 151 8.47 -4.97 14.76
C ILE A 151 7.86 -5.91 13.73
N SER A 152 8.57 -6.98 13.38
CA SER A 152 8.08 -8.02 12.48
C SER A 152 7.91 -9.36 13.18
N MET A 153 6.98 -10.18 12.66
CA MET A 153 6.73 -11.55 13.11
C MET A 153 6.46 -12.46 11.91
N ASP A 154 6.94 -13.70 12.00
CA ASP A 154 6.67 -14.73 10.99
C ASP A 154 5.21 -15.17 11.02
N CYS A 155 4.61 -15.37 9.84
CA CYS A 155 3.21 -15.80 9.70
C CYS A 155 2.93 -17.19 10.28
N ASN A 156 3.96 -18.00 10.53
CA ASN A 156 3.86 -19.33 11.12
C ASN A 156 4.05 -19.33 12.66
N HIS A 157 4.22 -18.16 13.30
CA HIS A 157 4.35 -18.08 14.74
C HIS A 157 3.01 -18.33 15.43
N ASP A 158 3.02 -19.07 16.55
CA ASP A 158 1.79 -19.44 17.28
C ASP A 158 1.01 -18.22 17.82
N ASP A 159 1.68 -17.10 18.12
CA ASP A 159 1.05 -15.83 18.55
C ASP A 159 0.65 -14.91 17.37
N ILE A 160 0.71 -15.37 16.12
CA ILE A 160 0.51 -14.51 14.95
C ILE A 160 -0.87 -13.84 14.90
N GLU A 161 -1.93 -14.53 15.34
CA GLU A 161 -3.27 -13.93 15.37
C GLU A 161 -3.36 -12.78 16.39
N GLU A 162 -2.69 -12.91 17.56
CA GLU A 162 -2.61 -11.85 18.56
C GLU A 162 -1.74 -10.67 18.05
N PHE A 163 -0.67 -10.97 17.31
CA PHE A 163 0.18 -9.96 16.67
C PHE A 163 -0.59 -9.13 15.63
N ILE A 164 -1.37 -9.76 14.76
CA ILE A 164 -2.20 -9.07 13.75
C ILE A 164 -3.19 -8.12 14.43
N ASP A 165 -3.79 -8.51 15.54
CA ASP A 165 -4.76 -7.71 16.30
C ASP A 165 -4.12 -6.64 17.20
N ALA A 166 -2.80 -6.64 17.36
CA ALA A 166 -2.10 -5.84 18.38
C ALA A 166 -2.35 -4.32 18.25
N LYS A 167 -2.60 -3.82 17.02
CA LYS A 167 -2.89 -2.40 16.75
C LYS A 167 -4.35 -1.99 16.94
N ARG A 168 -5.27 -2.93 17.11
CA ARG A 168 -6.69 -2.61 17.41
C ARG A 168 -6.85 -1.85 18.75
N ASN A 169 -5.93 -2.04 19.66
CA ASN A 169 -5.80 -1.24 20.90
C ASN A 169 -4.67 -0.21 20.70
N THR A 170 -4.96 0.87 20.01
CA THR A 170 -4.00 1.85 19.48
C THR A 170 -3.14 2.54 20.54
N ASP A 171 -3.62 2.70 21.78
CA ASP A 171 -2.94 3.48 22.81
C ASP A 171 -1.61 2.90 23.29
N LYS A 172 -1.39 1.59 23.13
CA LYS A 172 -0.22 0.90 23.69
C LYS A 172 0.96 0.75 22.74
N LEU A 173 0.70 0.77 21.42
CA LEU A 173 1.73 0.49 20.39
C LEU A 173 1.91 1.64 19.39
N GLU A 174 1.60 2.87 19.78
CA GLU A 174 1.80 4.06 18.91
C GLU A 174 3.25 4.29 18.48
N GLY A 175 4.21 3.80 19.25
CA GLY A 175 5.65 4.02 19.03
C GLY A 175 6.30 3.11 18.00
N CYS A 176 5.56 2.18 17.38
CA CYS A 176 6.10 1.25 16.39
C CYS A 176 5.19 0.99 15.21
N ASN A 177 5.75 0.63 14.05
CA ASN A 177 5.04 -0.01 12.94
C ASN A 177 5.16 -1.53 13.11
N ILE A 178 4.19 -2.28 12.60
CA ILE A 178 4.21 -3.74 12.62
C ILE A 178 4.02 -4.33 11.23
N SER A 179 4.69 -5.46 10.94
CA SER A 179 4.58 -6.16 9.65
C SER A 179 4.66 -7.68 9.83
N VAL A 180 3.87 -8.41 9.06
CA VAL A 180 3.90 -9.87 9.01
C VAL A 180 4.83 -10.34 7.90
N ARG A 181 5.74 -11.26 8.22
CA ARG A 181 6.62 -11.92 7.26
C ARG A 181 5.93 -13.16 6.73
N CYS A 182 5.56 -13.14 5.44
CA CYS A 182 4.88 -14.25 4.78
C CYS A 182 5.84 -14.97 3.81
N ASP A 183 5.91 -16.30 3.95
CA ASP A 183 6.63 -17.15 3.01
C ASP A 183 5.77 -17.54 1.80
N ASN A 184 6.39 -18.09 0.77
CA ASN A 184 5.71 -18.52 -0.46
C ASN A 184 4.69 -19.63 -0.23
N GLN A 185 4.89 -20.48 0.80
CA GLN A 185 3.95 -21.56 1.11
C GLN A 185 2.68 -20.97 1.70
N PHE A 186 2.80 -20.05 2.67
CA PHE A 186 1.68 -19.32 3.24
C PHE A 186 0.87 -18.59 2.16
N MET A 187 1.56 -17.87 1.25
CA MET A 187 0.90 -17.12 0.17
C MET A 187 0.11 -18.03 -0.77
N LYS A 188 0.67 -19.18 -1.15
CA LYS A 188 -0.02 -20.20 -1.98
C LYS A 188 -1.23 -20.80 -1.26
N ASP A 189 -1.05 -21.22 -0.01
CA ASP A 189 -2.11 -21.85 0.78
C ASP A 189 -3.26 -20.88 1.08
N SER A 190 -2.97 -19.59 1.22
CA SER A 190 -3.97 -18.54 1.42
C SER A 190 -4.93 -18.36 0.24
N GLN A 191 -4.58 -18.82 -0.95
CA GLN A 191 -5.48 -18.82 -2.12
C GLN A 191 -6.56 -19.90 -2.01
N CYS A 192 -6.32 -20.97 -1.25
CA CYS A 192 -7.24 -22.10 -1.11
C CYS A 192 -8.29 -21.84 -0.03
N LYS A 193 -9.58 -21.93 -0.38
CA LYS A 193 -10.70 -21.55 0.51
C LYS A 193 -10.81 -22.36 1.80
N ASP A 194 -10.32 -23.60 1.80
CA ASP A 194 -10.45 -24.54 2.92
C ASP A 194 -9.25 -24.56 3.87
N TYR A 195 -8.23 -23.71 3.63
CA TYR A 195 -7.01 -23.65 4.45
C TYR A 195 -7.09 -22.58 5.54
N GLY A 196 -6.51 -22.86 6.71
CA GLY A 196 -6.39 -21.92 7.82
C GLY A 196 -5.62 -20.65 7.45
N GLN A 197 -4.66 -20.76 6.52
CA GLN A 197 -3.86 -19.66 5.99
C GLN A 197 -4.73 -18.61 5.28
N ARG A 198 -5.79 -19.02 4.56
CA ARG A 198 -6.73 -18.05 3.99
C ARG A 198 -7.45 -17.24 5.06
N ARG A 199 -7.89 -17.88 6.14
CA ARG A 199 -8.52 -17.19 7.26
C ARG A 199 -7.58 -16.18 7.88
N LEU A 200 -6.32 -16.57 8.09
CA LEU A 200 -5.29 -15.69 8.65
C LEU A 200 -4.97 -14.51 7.71
N MET A 201 -4.85 -14.77 6.41
CA MET A 201 -4.63 -13.73 5.40
C MET A 201 -5.82 -12.76 5.29
N MET A 202 -7.05 -13.25 5.36
CA MET A 202 -8.24 -12.40 5.42
C MET A 202 -8.27 -11.55 6.69
N LYS A 203 -7.87 -12.11 7.83
CA LYS A 203 -7.73 -11.37 9.09
C LYS A 203 -6.68 -10.27 8.99
N LEU A 204 -5.53 -10.55 8.34
CA LEU A 204 -4.49 -9.55 8.04
C LEU A 204 -5.05 -8.42 7.16
N ALA A 205 -5.76 -8.78 6.09
CA ALA A 205 -6.39 -7.82 5.20
C ALA A 205 -7.45 -6.96 5.91
N GLU A 206 -8.29 -7.56 6.77
CA GLU A 206 -9.29 -6.85 7.59
C GLU A 206 -8.64 -5.85 8.55
N ASN A 207 -7.57 -6.26 9.26
CA ASN A 207 -6.87 -5.35 10.17
C ASN A 207 -6.19 -4.21 9.41
N ASN A 208 -5.57 -4.48 8.27
CA ASN A 208 -5.00 -3.43 7.44
C ASN A 208 -6.08 -2.48 6.88
N TRP A 209 -7.24 -3.01 6.46
CA TRP A 209 -8.38 -2.22 6.01
C TRP A 209 -8.91 -1.27 7.08
N ASP A 210 -8.96 -1.73 8.37
CA ASP A 210 -9.43 -0.93 9.52
C ASP A 210 -8.38 0.07 10.02
N TYR A 211 -7.09 -0.31 10.07
CA TYR A 211 -6.04 0.41 10.81
C TYR A 211 -4.80 0.75 9.95
N ALA A 212 -4.77 0.38 8.65
CA ALA A 212 -3.60 0.47 7.78
C ALA A 212 -2.35 -0.27 8.32
N GLU A 213 -2.52 -1.18 9.27
CA GLU A 213 -1.50 -2.05 9.86
C GLU A 213 -2.14 -3.39 10.29
N PRO A 214 -1.38 -4.51 10.28
CA PRO A 214 0.02 -4.67 9.89
C PRO A 214 0.28 -4.49 8.39
N GLY A 215 1.54 -4.14 8.03
CA GLY A 215 2.05 -4.30 6.67
C GLY A 215 2.35 -5.77 6.37
N ILE A 216 2.62 -6.09 5.09
CA ILE A 216 3.03 -7.43 4.65
C ILE A 216 4.42 -7.39 4.04
N LEU A 217 5.24 -8.42 4.34
CA LEU A 217 6.56 -8.64 3.78
C LEU A 217 6.59 -10.00 3.12
N PHE A 218 6.91 -10.06 1.83
CA PHE A 218 7.03 -11.31 1.07
C PHE A 218 8.46 -11.84 1.23
N TRP A 219 8.66 -12.65 2.28
CA TRP A 219 10.00 -12.96 2.78
C TRP A 219 10.85 -13.76 1.81
N ASP A 220 10.24 -14.66 1.04
CA ASP A 220 10.96 -15.40 0.01
C ASP A 220 11.37 -14.51 -1.17
N ASN A 221 10.51 -13.56 -1.59
CA ASN A 221 10.87 -12.57 -2.61
C ASN A 221 12.06 -11.70 -2.13
N ILE A 222 12.09 -11.34 -0.83
CA ILE A 222 13.22 -10.63 -0.22
C ILE A 222 14.49 -11.48 -0.31
N ASN A 223 14.43 -12.75 0.06
CA ASN A 223 15.59 -13.65 0.09
C ASN A 223 16.10 -14.05 -1.29
N GLU A 224 15.19 -14.18 -2.27
CA GLU A 224 15.54 -14.68 -3.60
C GLU A 224 16.05 -13.59 -4.55
N TYR A 225 15.49 -12.37 -4.49
CA TYR A 225 15.76 -11.32 -5.46
C TYR A 225 16.64 -10.21 -4.88
N ASN A 226 17.94 -10.48 -4.78
CA ASN A 226 18.97 -9.56 -4.29
C ASN A 226 20.36 -10.03 -4.74
N LEU A 227 21.41 -9.22 -4.53
CA LEU A 227 22.81 -9.59 -4.85
C LEU A 227 23.35 -10.71 -3.97
N LEU A 228 22.80 -10.93 -2.78
CA LEU A 228 23.29 -11.88 -1.78
C LEU A 228 22.49 -13.21 -1.74
N SER A 229 21.60 -13.45 -2.72
CA SER A 229 20.72 -14.62 -2.71
C SER A 229 21.47 -15.96 -2.64
N GLU A 230 22.64 -16.08 -3.25
CA GLU A 230 23.47 -17.30 -3.19
C GLU A 230 24.19 -17.45 -1.84
N TYR A 231 24.51 -16.34 -1.15
CA TYR A 231 25.01 -16.39 0.23
C TYR A 231 23.91 -16.83 1.20
N ILE A 232 22.65 -16.39 0.98
CA ILE A 232 21.51 -16.83 1.77
C ILE A 232 21.29 -18.33 1.59
N LYS A 233 21.28 -18.83 0.37
CA LYS A 233 21.16 -20.27 0.06
C LYS A 233 22.29 -21.12 0.68
N ALA A 234 23.50 -20.55 0.77
CA ALA A 234 24.65 -21.19 1.38
C ALA A 234 24.66 -21.10 2.91
N GLY A 235 23.75 -20.35 3.55
CA GLY A 235 23.72 -20.12 4.99
C GLY A 235 24.84 -19.20 5.51
N GLU A 236 25.43 -18.38 4.62
CA GLU A 236 26.53 -17.48 4.96
C GLU A 236 26.07 -16.03 5.18
N PHE A 237 24.81 -15.74 4.84
CA PHE A 237 24.16 -14.47 5.04
C PHE A 237 22.67 -14.68 5.38
N GLU A 238 22.13 -13.86 6.25
CA GLU A 238 20.72 -13.85 6.63
C GLU A 238 20.23 -12.42 6.84
N TYR A 239 19.07 -12.09 6.29
CA TYR A 239 18.34 -10.90 6.71
C TYR A 239 17.69 -11.14 8.07
N ALA A 240 18.01 -10.27 9.05
CA ALA A 240 17.45 -10.35 10.40
C ALA A 240 16.07 -9.67 10.51
N GLY A 241 15.76 -8.74 9.60
CA GLY A 241 14.52 -7.99 9.58
C GLY A 241 14.56 -6.88 8.52
N VAL A 242 13.63 -5.93 8.64
CA VAL A 242 13.57 -4.73 7.79
C VAL A 242 13.59 -3.46 8.65
N ASN A 243 14.00 -2.34 8.08
CA ASN A 243 13.93 -1.02 8.70
C ASN A 243 12.47 -0.53 8.88
N PRO A 244 12.21 0.60 9.58
CA PRO A 244 10.86 1.08 9.85
C PRO A 244 9.94 1.32 8.65
N CYS A 245 10.49 1.60 7.47
CA CYS A 245 9.73 1.83 6.24
C CYS A 245 9.78 0.63 5.28
N ALA A 246 10.42 -0.47 5.69
CA ALA A 246 10.52 -1.75 4.98
C ALA A 246 11.26 -1.73 3.62
N GLU A 247 11.94 -0.63 3.25
CA GLU A 247 12.73 -0.55 2.02
C GLU A 247 14.11 -1.21 2.13
N GLU A 248 14.59 -1.46 3.35
CA GLU A 248 15.91 -2.05 3.63
C GLU A 248 15.80 -3.34 4.43
N PRO A 249 15.72 -4.49 3.80
CA PRO A 249 16.07 -5.76 4.44
C PRO A 249 17.56 -5.74 4.79
N LEU A 250 17.90 -6.02 6.06
CA LEU A 250 19.26 -5.91 6.56
C LEU A 250 19.64 -7.11 7.44
N PRO A 251 20.92 -7.49 7.49
CA PRO A 251 21.43 -8.45 8.44
C PRO A 251 21.44 -7.87 9.86
N ALA A 252 21.68 -8.72 10.84
CA ALA A 252 21.87 -8.31 12.23
C ALA A 252 23.00 -7.27 12.36
N GLY A 253 22.69 -6.07 12.83
CA GLY A 253 23.62 -4.93 12.90
C GLY A 253 23.78 -4.18 11.58
N GLY A 254 23.09 -4.55 10.52
CA GLY A 254 23.10 -3.81 9.25
C GLY A 254 22.51 -2.42 9.38
N SER A 255 22.92 -1.50 8.52
CA SER A 255 22.48 -0.12 8.50
C SER A 255 22.13 0.36 7.09
N CYS A 256 21.21 1.30 7.05
CA CYS A 256 20.68 1.96 5.86
C CYS A 256 21.37 3.33 5.69
N LEU A 257 22.17 3.49 4.63
CA LEU A 257 22.85 4.73 4.28
C LEU A 257 22.29 5.24 2.95
N LEU A 258 21.43 6.26 3.00
CA LEU A 258 20.55 6.63 1.91
C LEU A 258 21.01 7.85 1.11
N GLY A 259 20.73 7.80 -0.20
CA GLY A 259 20.72 8.93 -1.11
C GLY A 259 19.61 8.78 -2.16
N ALA A 260 19.18 9.87 -2.77
CA ALA A 260 18.16 9.83 -3.81
C ALA A 260 18.48 10.76 -4.98
N ILE A 261 18.37 10.23 -6.19
CA ILE A 261 18.45 10.98 -7.44
C ILE A 261 17.07 11.57 -7.74
N ASN A 262 17.02 12.86 -8.06
CA ASN A 262 15.80 13.52 -8.50
C ASN A 262 15.64 13.37 -10.02
N LEU A 263 14.85 12.39 -10.43
CA LEU A 263 14.64 12.06 -11.85
C LEU A 263 14.06 13.23 -12.67
N SER A 264 13.31 14.10 -12.03
CA SER A 264 12.69 15.26 -12.66
C SER A 264 13.70 16.24 -13.28
N GLU A 265 14.94 16.31 -12.77
CA GLU A 265 15.97 17.23 -13.25
C GLU A 265 16.83 16.69 -14.42
N PHE A 266 16.43 15.54 -14.97
CA PHE A 266 17.08 14.92 -16.13
C PHE A 266 16.19 14.94 -17.39
N VAL A 267 15.09 15.70 -17.41
CA VAL A 267 14.24 15.82 -18.58
C VAL A 267 14.61 17.06 -19.38
N ALA A 268 15.07 16.87 -20.61
CA ALA A 268 15.31 17.92 -21.58
C ALA A 268 14.00 18.27 -22.30
N ALA A 269 13.82 19.54 -22.69
CA ALA A 269 12.64 20.08 -23.38
C ALA A 269 11.29 19.62 -22.73
N PRO A 270 11.10 19.81 -21.40
CA PRO A 270 9.93 19.31 -20.69
C PRO A 270 8.63 19.89 -21.27
N PHE A 271 7.53 19.11 -21.16
CA PHE A 271 6.17 19.47 -21.61
C PHE A 271 6.01 19.66 -23.14
N THR A 272 6.96 19.19 -23.94
CA THR A 272 6.91 19.28 -25.42
C THR A 272 6.96 17.88 -26.04
N ASP A 273 6.62 17.78 -27.35
CA ASP A 273 6.74 16.54 -28.13
C ASP A 273 8.21 16.06 -28.28
N HIS A 274 9.18 16.87 -27.88
CA HIS A 274 10.60 16.57 -27.91
C HIS A 274 11.16 16.28 -26.52
N ALA A 275 10.29 16.14 -25.51
CA ALA A 275 10.72 15.81 -24.15
C ALA A 275 11.47 14.49 -24.12
N ALA A 276 12.65 14.49 -23.54
CA ALA A 276 13.52 13.31 -23.49
C ALA A 276 14.29 13.24 -22.18
N PHE A 277 14.49 12.05 -21.67
CA PHE A 277 15.30 11.80 -20.48
C PHE A 277 16.78 11.75 -20.86
N ASP A 278 17.61 12.56 -20.18
CA ASP A 278 19.07 12.58 -20.36
C ASP A 278 19.74 11.44 -19.61
N VAL A 279 19.78 10.28 -20.26
CA VAL A 279 20.39 9.05 -19.70
C VAL A 279 21.89 9.22 -19.42
N VAL A 280 22.60 10.08 -20.17
CA VAL A 280 24.06 10.26 -20.02
C VAL A 280 24.35 11.04 -18.75
N ALA A 281 23.70 12.19 -18.56
CA ALA A 281 23.83 12.97 -17.32
C ALA A 281 23.34 12.18 -16.10
N PHE A 282 22.28 11.39 -16.25
CA PHE A 282 21.76 10.52 -15.18
C PHE A 282 22.76 9.44 -14.76
N ARG A 283 23.38 8.73 -15.71
CA ARG A 283 24.42 7.71 -15.41
C ARG A 283 25.60 8.30 -14.63
N GLU A 284 26.05 9.49 -15.02
CA GLU A 284 27.14 10.16 -14.31
C GLU A 284 26.72 10.61 -12.89
N ALA A 285 25.49 11.10 -12.72
CA ALA A 285 24.97 11.43 -11.40
C ALA A 285 24.87 10.18 -10.49
N VAL A 286 24.44 9.02 -11.02
CA VAL A 286 24.44 7.75 -10.30
C VAL A 286 25.86 7.35 -9.88
N ARG A 287 26.84 7.44 -10.80
CA ARG A 287 28.23 7.15 -10.49
C ARG A 287 28.78 8.00 -9.35
N ILE A 288 28.59 9.32 -9.43
CA ILE A 288 29.02 10.27 -8.39
C ILE A 288 28.32 9.96 -7.06
N ALA A 289 27.01 9.67 -7.08
CA ALA A 289 26.24 9.36 -5.88
C ALA A 289 26.70 8.08 -5.17
N VAL A 290 27.02 7.01 -5.91
CA VAL A 290 27.58 5.76 -5.36
C VAL A 290 28.93 6.01 -4.70
N ILE A 291 29.82 6.78 -5.35
CA ILE A 291 31.12 7.16 -4.78
C ILE A 291 30.91 7.95 -3.49
N ALA A 292 30.06 8.97 -3.52
CA ALA A 292 29.77 9.83 -2.38
C ALA A 292 29.17 9.06 -1.18
N LEU A 293 28.26 8.11 -1.43
CA LEU A 293 27.72 7.25 -0.38
C LEU A 293 28.79 6.34 0.24
N ASN A 294 29.76 5.85 -0.54
CA ASN A 294 30.89 5.09 -0.01
C ASN A 294 31.82 5.95 0.85
N GLU A 295 32.06 7.21 0.49
CA GLU A 295 32.82 8.16 1.32
C GLU A 295 32.11 8.36 2.67
N VAL A 296 30.79 8.62 2.65
CA VAL A 296 29.99 8.78 3.86
C VAL A 296 29.92 7.50 4.69
N LEU A 297 29.92 6.32 4.05
CA LEU A 297 29.99 5.03 4.75
C LEU A 297 31.30 4.92 5.53
N ASP A 298 32.44 5.20 4.88
CA ASP A 298 33.77 5.12 5.51
C ASP A 298 33.92 6.13 6.66
N GLU A 299 33.46 7.35 6.48
CA GLU A 299 33.41 8.39 7.54
C GLU A 299 32.50 7.99 8.71
N GLY A 300 31.36 7.31 8.41
CA GLY A 300 30.34 6.93 9.37
C GLY A 300 30.66 5.67 10.18
N LEU A 301 31.59 4.82 9.73
CA LEU A 301 31.92 3.57 10.43
C LEU A 301 32.18 3.71 11.93
N PRO A 302 33.00 4.65 12.39
CA PRO A 302 33.26 4.84 13.83
C PRO A 302 32.08 5.42 14.61
N LEU A 303 31.10 5.98 13.90
CA LEU A 303 29.96 6.68 14.51
C LEU A 303 28.80 5.76 14.85
N HIS A 304 28.79 4.51 14.37
CA HIS A 304 27.74 3.56 14.72
C HIS A 304 27.68 3.28 16.22
N PRO A 305 26.49 3.33 16.85
CA PRO A 305 26.35 3.26 18.30
C PRO A 305 26.72 1.92 18.92
N LEU A 306 26.63 0.81 18.18
CA LEU A 306 26.90 -0.55 18.68
C LEU A 306 28.07 -1.19 17.90
N GLU A 307 28.83 -2.05 18.60
CA GLU A 307 29.96 -2.77 17.99
C GLU A 307 29.53 -3.67 16.83
N ILE A 308 28.43 -4.42 17.02
CA ILE A 308 27.88 -5.28 15.95
C ILE A 308 27.54 -4.47 14.70
N GLN A 309 27.07 -3.22 14.84
CA GLN A 309 26.77 -2.36 13.69
C GLN A 309 28.04 -1.97 12.94
N ARG A 310 29.11 -1.59 13.68
CA ARG A 310 30.40 -1.28 13.08
C ARG A 310 30.97 -2.47 12.30
N GLN A 311 30.93 -3.65 12.90
CA GLN A 311 31.44 -4.87 12.26
C GLN A 311 30.63 -5.26 11.02
N THR A 312 29.29 -5.32 11.16
CA THR A 312 28.41 -5.74 10.04
C THR A 312 28.49 -4.77 8.86
N VAL A 313 28.51 -3.44 9.13
CA VAL A 313 28.65 -2.43 8.07
C VAL A 313 30.03 -2.51 7.41
N ALA A 314 31.10 -2.76 8.17
CA ALA A 314 32.42 -2.95 7.60
C ALA A 314 32.51 -4.20 6.72
N ASP A 315 31.88 -5.32 7.11
CA ASP A 315 31.93 -6.60 6.40
C ASP A 315 31.10 -6.58 5.10
N TRP A 316 29.92 -5.96 5.10
CA TRP A 316 28.95 -6.04 4.00
C TRP A 316 28.84 -4.74 3.18
N ARG A 317 29.20 -3.60 3.70
CA ARG A 317 29.24 -2.28 3.04
C ARG A 317 27.98 -1.96 2.23
N GLN A 318 26.79 -2.16 2.82
CA GLN A 318 25.51 -1.89 2.19
C GLN A 318 25.26 -0.38 2.09
N ILE A 319 24.81 0.08 0.92
CA ILE A 319 24.32 1.45 0.68
C ILE A 319 22.93 1.37 0.04
N GLY A 320 22.20 2.49 0.05
CA GLY A 320 20.86 2.58 -0.51
C GLY A 320 20.70 3.84 -1.38
N LEU A 321 21.07 3.75 -2.66
CA LEU A 321 20.77 4.79 -3.62
C LEU A 321 19.38 4.55 -4.22
N GLY A 322 18.50 5.55 -4.10
CA GLY A 322 17.14 5.51 -4.64
C GLY A 322 16.82 6.70 -5.53
N ILE A 323 15.54 6.96 -5.69
CA ILE A 323 14.99 8.00 -6.55
C ILE A 323 13.97 8.88 -5.81
N MET A 324 13.71 10.06 -6.34
CA MET A 324 12.58 10.94 -6.06
C MET A 324 12.21 11.70 -7.35
N GLY A 325 11.10 12.41 -7.37
CA GLY A 325 10.66 13.15 -8.55
C GLY A 325 10.23 12.27 -9.72
N PHE A 326 9.84 11.02 -9.47
CA PHE A 326 9.43 10.07 -10.51
C PHE A 326 8.15 10.50 -11.21
N ALA A 327 7.09 10.85 -10.45
CA ALA A 327 5.85 11.33 -11.03
C ALA A 327 6.03 12.66 -11.78
N ASP A 328 6.87 13.56 -11.23
CA ASP A 328 7.21 14.84 -11.88
C ASP A 328 7.93 14.61 -13.21
N MET A 329 8.86 13.65 -13.27
CA MET A 329 9.55 13.27 -14.49
C MET A 329 8.57 12.76 -15.55
N LEU A 330 7.63 11.90 -15.18
CA LEU A 330 6.63 11.36 -16.10
C LEU A 330 5.77 12.48 -16.70
N ILE A 331 5.32 13.43 -15.88
CA ILE A 331 4.55 14.59 -16.34
C ILE A 331 5.39 15.45 -17.33
N LYS A 332 6.66 15.71 -17.02
CA LYS A 332 7.59 16.42 -17.92
C LYS A 332 7.77 15.72 -19.27
N LEU A 333 7.67 14.37 -19.29
CA LEU A 333 7.76 13.54 -20.48
C LEU A 333 6.41 13.38 -21.22
N GLY A 334 5.29 13.84 -20.64
CA GLY A 334 3.95 13.62 -21.18
C GLY A 334 3.47 12.18 -21.06
N VAL A 335 3.90 11.46 -20.02
CA VAL A 335 3.60 10.04 -19.78
C VAL A 335 2.73 9.88 -18.53
N ALA A 336 1.59 9.20 -18.67
CA ALA A 336 0.71 8.94 -17.54
C ALA A 336 1.32 7.90 -16.59
N TYR A 337 1.27 8.18 -15.28
CA TYR A 337 1.70 7.25 -14.25
C TYR A 337 0.84 5.97 -14.27
N GLY A 338 1.46 4.80 -14.23
CA GLY A 338 0.78 3.50 -14.29
C GLY A 338 0.44 3.03 -15.72
N SER A 339 0.73 3.83 -16.74
CA SER A 339 0.57 3.42 -18.14
C SER A 339 1.66 2.43 -18.58
N LYS A 340 1.44 1.75 -19.70
CA LYS A 340 2.45 0.86 -20.31
C LYS A 340 3.72 1.62 -20.67
N GLU A 341 3.56 2.85 -21.13
CA GLU A 341 4.66 3.76 -21.45
C GLU A 341 5.49 4.08 -20.22
N SER A 342 4.86 4.29 -19.06
CA SER A 342 5.59 4.53 -17.81
C SER A 342 6.42 3.32 -17.40
N LEU A 343 5.93 2.09 -17.62
CA LEU A 343 6.70 0.86 -17.36
C LEU A 343 7.91 0.73 -18.30
N MET A 344 7.77 1.16 -19.56
CA MET A 344 8.90 1.20 -20.52
C MET A 344 9.95 2.27 -20.12
N VAL A 345 9.52 3.41 -19.62
CA VAL A 345 10.41 4.45 -19.09
C VAL A 345 11.20 3.92 -17.90
N ILE A 346 10.54 3.19 -16.99
CA ILE A 346 11.22 2.52 -15.86
C ILE A 346 12.29 1.55 -16.35
N ASP A 347 12.04 0.76 -17.39
CA ASP A 347 13.04 -0.15 -17.97
C ASP A 347 14.31 0.56 -18.42
N VAL A 348 14.16 1.69 -19.10
CA VAL A 348 15.30 2.47 -19.60
C VAL A 348 16.11 3.05 -18.44
N ILE A 349 15.43 3.66 -17.47
CA ILE A 349 16.07 4.33 -16.33
C ILE A 349 16.66 3.32 -15.37
N GLY A 350 15.94 2.26 -15.05
CA GLY A 350 16.39 1.20 -14.15
C GLY A 350 17.65 0.48 -14.65
N LYS A 351 17.68 0.12 -15.94
CA LYS A 351 18.90 -0.43 -16.57
C LYS A 351 20.07 0.52 -16.51
N ALA A 352 19.84 1.80 -16.81
CA ALA A 352 20.88 2.81 -16.76
C ALA A 352 21.42 3.00 -15.34
N MET A 353 20.53 3.01 -14.34
CA MET A 353 20.87 3.10 -12.90
C MET A 353 21.73 1.91 -12.46
N ASN A 354 21.29 0.70 -12.76
CA ASN A 354 21.98 -0.52 -12.37
C ASN A 354 23.36 -0.62 -12.99
N GLU A 355 23.48 -0.39 -14.30
CA GLU A 355 24.78 -0.43 -14.97
C GLU A 355 25.75 0.62 -14.44
N ALA A 356 25.29 1.86 -14.24
CA ALA A 356 26.12 2.94 -13.72
C ALA A 356 26.56 2.66 -12.28
N GLY A 357 25.64 2.24 -11.41
CA GLY A 357 25.94 2.00 -10.00
C GLY A 357 26.80 0.76 -9.77
N ILE A 358 26.56 -0.35 -10.46
CA ILE A 358 27.42 -1.54 -10.39
C ILE A 358 28.83 -1.19 -10.86
N ASN A 359 28.97 -0.50 -12.01
CA ASN A 359 30.29 -0.10 -12.52
C ASN A 359 31.03 0.85 -11.55
N ALA A 360 30.32 1.79 -10.92
CA ALA A 360 30.93 2.67 -9.91
C ALA A 360 31.41 1.89 -8.67
N SER A 361 30.65 0.87 -8.25
CA SER A 361 31.05 0.00 -7.14
C SER A 361 32.25 -0.89 -7.51
N VAL A 362 32.34 -1.33 -8.78
CA VAL A 362 33.55 -2.03 -9.31
C VAL A 362 34.74 -1.08 -9.35
N GLU A 363 34.59 0.14 -9.87
CA GLU A 363 35.64 1.17 -9.86
C GLU A 363 36.24 1.35 -8.48
N LEU A 364 35.37 1.52 -7.47
CA LEU A 364 35.80 1.62 -6.07
C LEU A 364 36.43 0.33 -5.53
N ALA A 365 35.97 -0.83 -5.96
CA ALA A 365 36.57 -2.09 -5.54
C ALA A 365 37.99 -2.27 -6.10
N VAL A 366 38.25 -1.83 -7.32
CA VAL A 366 39.59 -1.83 -7.92
C VAL A 366 40.52 -0.90 -7.18
N GLU A 367 40.02 0.28 -6.75
CA GLU A 367 40.82 1.29 -6.04
C GLU A 367 41.04 0.95 -4.56
N LYS A 368 39.97 0.55 -3.86
CA LYS A 368 39.92 0.45 -2.37
C LYS A 368 39.68 -0.98 -1.86
N GLY A 369 39.60 -1.96 -2.75
CA GLY A 369 39.24 -3.34 -2.42
C GLY A 369 37.73 -3.58 -2.39
N SER A 370 37.34 -4.82 -2.62
CA SER A 370 35.95 -5.30 -2.53
C SER A 370 35.44 -5.27 -1.07
N PHE A 371 34.13 -5.42 -0.86
CA PHE A 371 33.63 -5.69 0.48
C PHE A 371 34.22 -7.03 1.00
N PRO A 372 34.52 -7.15 2.33
CA PRO A 372 35.30 -8.26 2.86
C PRO A 372 34.76 -9.67 2.58
N LYS A 373 33.46 -9.81 2.45
CA LYS A 373 32.79 -11.09 2.18
C LYS A 373 32.53 -11.35 0.71
N PHE A 374 33.13 -10.58 -0.22
CA PHE A 374 32.90 -10.69 -1.65
C PHE A 374 33.32 -12.05 -2.22
N ASP A 375 32.41 -12.64 -2.98
CA ASP A 375 32.62 -13.85 -3.80
C ASP A 375 31.97 -13.62 -5.16
N ALA A 376 32.79 -13.50 -6.20
CA ALA A 376 32.33 -13.17 -7.54
C ALA A 376 31.37 -14.22 -8.10
N ASP A 377 31.61 -15.50 -7.83
CA ASP A 377 30.77 -16.59 -8.35
C ASP A 377 29.35 -16.55 -7.75
N LYS A 378 29.23 -16.21 -6.46
CA LYS A 378 27.93 -16.07 -5.79
C LYS A 378 27.19 -14.84 -6.30
N ILE A 379 27.87 -13.69 -6.39
CA ILE A 379 27.24 -12.46 -6.91
C ILE A 379 26.74 -12.67 -8.34
N LEU A 380 27.56 -13.24 -9.22
CA LEU A 380 27.20 -13.44 -10.65
C LEU A 380 26.06 -14.44 -10.85
N LYS A 381 25.85 -15.37 -9.93
CA LYS A 381 24.74 -16.34 -9.95
C LYS A 381 23.46 -15.81 -9.30
N SER A 382 23.54 -14.66 -8.62
CA SER A 382 22.35 -14.08 -7.98
C SER A 382 21.28 -13.72 -9.02
N LYS A 383 20.01 -13.88 -8.64
CA LYS A 383 18.87 -13.62 -9.51
C LYS A 383 18.82 -12.15 -9.98
N PHE A 384 19.27 -11.22 -9.14
CA PHE A 384 19.38 -9.81 -9.49
C PHE A 384 20.34 -9.56 -10.65
N MET A 385 21.45 -10.29 -10.71
CA MET A 385 22.44 -10.16 -11.80
C MET A 385 21.95 -10.72 -13.15
N GLU A 386 20.89 -11.50 -13.20
CA GLU A 386 20.37 -12.06 -14.47
C GLU A 386 20.02 -10.96 -15.48
N HIS A 387 19.50 -9.82 -15.03
CA HIS A 387 19.10 -8.67 -15.85
C HIS A 387 20.25 -7.77 -16.30
N MET A 388 21.45 -7.97 -15.74
CA MET A 388 22.61 -7.14 -16.05
C MET A 388 23.22 -7.50 -17.41
N SER A 389 23.77 -6.49 -18.11
CA SER A 389 24.49 -6.69 -19.35
C SER A 389 25.73 -7.58 -19.14
N GLN A 390 26.14 -8.27 -20.21
CA GLN A 390 27.35 -9.12 -20.16
C GLN A 390 28.60 -8.31 -19.79
N ALA A 391 28.67 -7.04 -20.21
CA ALA A 391 29.76 -6.14 -19.85
C ALA A 391 29.81 -5.89 -18.34
N ALA A 392 28.67 -5.56 -17.73
CA ALA A 392 28.59 -5.37 -16.27
C ALA A 392 28.96 -6.65 -15.50
N LYS A 393 28.48 -7.82 -15.96
CA LYS A 393 28.85 -9.12 -15.38
C LYS A 393 30.36 -9.39 -15.45
N CYS A 394 30.99 -9.09 -16.58
CA CYS A 394 32.46 -9.20 -16.71
C CYS A 394 33.17 -8.24 -15.75
N ASN A 395 32.69 -7.01 -15.60
CA ASN A 395 33.32 -6.03 -14.70
C ASN A 395 33.27 -6.48 -13.23
N VAL A 396 32.17 -7.08 -12.79
CA VAL A 396 32.01 -7.60 -11.42
C VAL A 396 33.06 -8.65 -11.04
N THR A 397 33.65 -9.37 -12.02
CA THR A 397 34.77 -10.32 -11.74
C THR A 397 36.00 -9.63 -11.14
N ALA A 398 36.19 -8.32 -11.37
CA ALA A 398 37.28 -7.54 -10.81
C ALA A 398 37.04 -7.12 -9.33
N GLY A 399 35.83 -7.26 -8.83
CA GLY A 399 35.43 -6.91 -7.47
C GLY A 399 34.15 -6.10 -7.41
N LEU A 400 33.57 -6.00 -6.20
CA LEU A 400 32.42 -5.14 -5.92
C LEU A 400 32.60 -4.52 -4.52
N ARG A 401 32.51 -3.18 -4.42
CA ARG A 401 32.72 -2.47 -3.17
C ARG A 401 31.56 -2.62 -2.19
N ASN A 402 30.36 -2.85 -2.70
CA ASN A 402 29.11 -2.88 -1.94
C ASN A 402 28.38 -4.19 -2.16
N SER A 403 27.83 -4.78 -1.13
CA SER A 403 26.99 -5.98 -1.21
C SER A 403 25.51 -5.69 -1.51
N GLN A 404 25.11 -4.41 -1.42
CA GLN A 404 23.79 -3.86 -1.73
C GLN A 404 23.97 -2.41 -2.18
N LEU A 405 23.27 -1.97 -3.23
CA LEU A 405 23.43 -0.64 -3.81
C LEU A 405 22.13 0.17 -3.86
N PHE A 406 21.00 -0.46 -4.19
CA PHE A 406 19.79 0.26 -4.59
C PHE A 406 18.61 -0.04 -3.65
N THR A 407 17.94 1.04 -3.24
CA THR A 407 16.69 0.98 -2.47
C THR A 407 15.83 2.18 -2.79
N ILE A 408 14.52 2.05 -2.75
CA ILE A 408 13.65 3.22 -2.88
C ILE A 408 13.00 3.52 -1.53
N ALA A 409 13.58 4.48 -0.84
CA ALA A 409 13.07 5.03 0.41
C ALA A 409 11.91 6.02 0.15
N PRO A 410 11.07 6.33 1.16
CA PRO A 410 9.97 7.28 1.00
C PRO A 410 10.41 8.70 0.61
N THR A 411 11.64 9.08 0.89
CA THR A 411 12.23 10.42 0.68
C THR A 411 11.39 11.59 1.22
N GLY A 412 10.41 11.32 2.08
CA GLY A 412 9.32 12.21 2.45
C GLY A 412 9.71 13.62 2.91
N THR A 413 10.89 13.82 3.51
CA THR A 413 11.35 15.15 3.93
C THR A 413 12.16 15.85 2.83
N ILE A 414 13.05 15.12 2.13
CA ILE A 414 13.92 15.73 1.11
C ILE A 414 13.15 16.03 -0.18
N SER A 415 12.21 15.17 -0.59
CA SER A 415 11.34 15.45 -1.74
C SER A 415 10.42 16.64 -1.47
N THR A 416 9.81 16.71 -0.26
CA THR A 416 8.99 17.86 0.16
C THR A 416 9.81 19.16 0.20
N MET A 417 11.07 19.09 0.64
CA MET A 417 11.96 20.25 0.63
C MET A 417 12.18 20.78 -0.79
N LEU A 418 12.35 19.89 -1.77
CA LEU A 418 12.53 20.27 -3.18
C LEU A 418 11.22 20.52 -3.93
N GLY A 419 10.06 20.19 -3.35
CA GLY A 419 8.75 20.33 -4.00
C GLY A 419 8.50 19.31 -5.11
N VAL A 420 9.01 18.08 -4.98
CA VAL A 420 8.84 16.97 -5.93
C VAL A 420 8.22 15.74 -5.27
N SER A 421 7.73 14.80 -6.06
CA SER A 421 7.19 13.52 -5.60
C SER A 421 8.24 12.67 -4.87
N GLY A 422 7.83 11.92 -3.85
CA GLY A 422 8.72 11.05 -3.07
C GLY A 422 8.80 9.64 -3.63
N GLY A 423 9.99 9.05 -3.67
CA GLY A 423 10.20 7.66 -4.07
C GLY A 423 9.51 7.30 -5.38
N VAL A 424 8.69 6.25 -5.34
CA VAL A 424 7.85 5.80 -6.47
C VAL A 424 6.42 6.32 -6.39
N GLU A 425 6.11 7.21 -5.42
CA GLU A 425 4.74 7.64 -5.21
C GLU A 425 4.19 8.47 -6.37
N PRO A 426 2.91 8.31 -6.77
CA PRO A 426 2.22 9.24 -7.63
C PRO A 426 1.98 10.57 -6.90
N LEU A 427 1.54 11.59 -7.60
CA LEU A 427 1.09 12.82 -6.96
C LEU A 427 -0.13 12.54 -6.06
N PHE A 428 -0.15 13.14 -4.87
CA PHE A 428 -1.25 12.93 -3.92
C PHE A 428 -2.52 13.67 -4.35
N ASP A 429 -2.41 14.99 -4.60
CA ASP A 429 -3.49 15.87 -5.05
C ASP A 429 -2.88 17.15 -5.63
N VAL A 430 -3.68 17.98 -6.33
CA VAL A 430 -3.29 19.30 -6.86
C VAL A 430 -2.81 20.22 -5.73
N GLU A 431 -3.57 20.25 -4.65
CA GLU A 431 -3.30 20.99 -3.44
C GLU A 431 -3.72 20.12 -2.23
N PHE A 432 -2.87 20.02 -1.25
CA PHE A 432 -3.15 19.25 -0.05
C PHE A 432 -2.61 19.93 1.20
N THR A 433 -3.18 19.59 2.36
CA THR A 433 -2.63 20.02 3.64
C THR A 433 -1.68 18.99 4.18
N ARG A 434 -0.56 19.47 4.72
CA ARG A 434 0.44 18.64 5.40
C ARG A 434 0.67 19.15 6.81
N THR A 435 0.36 18.30 7.79
CA THR A 435 0.65 18.61 9.19
C THR A 435 2.03 18.10 9.59
N THR A 436 2.86 18.99 10.14
CA THR A 436 4.22 18.68 10.59
C THR A 436 4.30 18.83 12.09
N LYS A 437 4.31 17.71 12.82
CA LYS A 437 4.37 17.69 14.30
C LYS A 437 5.76 18.04 14.85
N SER A 438 6.80 17.90 14.06
CA SER A 438 8.20 17.97 14.53
C SER A 438 8.98 19.21 14.10
N LEU A 439 8.39 20.12 13.32
CA LEU A 439 9.13 21.25 12.76
C LEU A 439 9.21 22.46 13.73
N HIS A 440 8.21 22.61 14.63
CA HIS A 440 8.08 23.81 15.48
C HIS A 440 7.86 23.49 16.95
N GLY A 441 7.91 22.22 17.36
CA GLY A 441 7.49 21.79 18.70
C GLY A 441 5.96 21.78 18.89
N GLU A 442 5.24 22.39 17.96
CA GLU A 442 3.77 22.42 17.86
C GLU A 442 3.36 21.93 16.47
N ASP A 443 2.13 21.45 16.35
CA ASP A 443 1.58 21.01 15.06
C ASP A 443 1.37 22.24 14.16
N LYS A 444 2.04 22.27 13.02
CA LYS A 444 1.85 23.31 12.01
C LYS A 444 1.37 22.68 10.71
N THR A 445 0.25 23.16 10.19
CA THR A 445 -0.30 22.72 8.91
C THR A 445 0.11 23.70 7.82
N TYR A 446 0.58 23.15 6.71
CA TYR A 446 0.93 23.89 5.49
C TYR A 446 -0.01 23.47 4.37
N THR A 447 -0.50 24.43 3.61
CA THR A 447 -1.12 24.15 2.32
C THR A 447 0.00 24.01 1.28
N VAL A 448 0.06 22.86 0.64
CA VAL A 448 1.09 22.52 -0.35
C VAL A 448 0.42 22.43 -1.70
N LYS A 449 0.80 23.32 -2.60
CA LYS A 449 0.51 23.19 -4.04
C LYS A 449 1.63 22.41 -4.69
N VAL A 450 1.32 21.61 -5.69
CA VAL A 450 2.30 20.76 -6.39
C VAL A 450 2.87 21.54 -7.59
N PRO A 451 4.14 22.04 -7.51
CA PRO A 451 4.67 22.98 -8.48
C PRO A 451 4.69 22.47 -9.93
N ILE A 452 4.88 21.15 -10.11
CA ILE A 452 4.93 20.55 -11.45
C ILE A 452 3.61 20.65 -12.20
N VAL A 453 2.48 20.64 -11.49
CA VAL A 453 1.15 20.76 -12.07
C VAL A 453 0.93 22.15 -12.63
N GLU A 454 1.27 23.20 -11.85
CA GLU A 454 1.19 24.58 -12.30
C GLU A 454 2.06 24.82 -13.55
N LYS A 455 3.31 24.32 -13.52
CA LYS A 455 4.23 24.39 -14.66
C LYS A 455 3.71 23.68 -15.92
N CYS A 456 3.04 22.53 -15.75
CA CYS A 456 2.47 21.78 -16.86
C CYS A 456 1.28 22.52 -17.48
N ILE A 457 0.37 23.05 -16.66
CA ILE A 457 -0.78 23.85 -17.10
C ILE A 457 -0.31 25.08 -17.88
N GLU A 458 0.66 25.82 -17.34
CA GLU A 458 1.24 27.00 -18.00
C GLU A 458 1.90 26.64 -19.34
N ALA A 459 2.69 25.57 -19.39
CA ALA A 459 3.42 25.17 -20.59
C ALA A 459 2.51 24.68 -21.72
N LYS A 460 1.44 23.95 -21.39
CA LYS A 460 0.49 23.39 -22.36
C LYS A 460 -0.67 24.33 -22.65
N ASN A 461 -0.90 25.33 -21.82
CA ASN A 461 -2.05 26.25 -21.89
C ASN A 461 -3.39 25.53 -21.96
N GLU A 462 -3.52 24.45 -21.15
CA GLU A 462 -4.70 23.60 -21.02
C GLU A 462 -5.14 23.52 -19.56
N ASP A 463 -6.43 23.26 -19.32
CA ASP A 463 -6.94 23.00 -17.98
C ASP A 463 -6.52 21.61 -17.50
N ILE A 464 -6.39 21.43 -16.20
CA ILE A 464 -5.91 20.19 -15.58
C ILE A 464 -6.70 18.94 -15.99
N GLU A 465 -8.00 19.09 -16.28
CA GLU A 465 -8.91 18.01 -16.69
C GLU A 465 -8.54 17.42 -18.06
N PHE A 466 -7.80 18.15 -18.89
CA PHE A 466 -7.38 17.73 -20.22
C PHE A 466 -5.93 17.24 -20.30
N LEU A 467 -5.23 17.15 -19.14
CA LEU A 467 -3.83 16.71 -19.05
C LEU A 467 -3.75 15.24 -18.61
N PRO A 468 -3.79 14.27 -19.55
CA PRO A 468 -3.87 12.84 -19.25
C PRO A 468 -2.62 12.29 -18.55
N GLU A 469 -1.48 12.98 -18.64
CA GLU A 469 -0.23 12.64 -17.97
C GLU A 469 -0.26 12.89 -16.47
N ILE A 470 -1.22 13.69 -15.96
CA ILE A 470 -1.35 13.95 -14.53
C ILE A 470 -2.27 12.90 -13.91
N THR A 471 -1.69 12.01 -13.13
CA THR A 471 -2.40 10.93 -12.42
C THR A 471 -2.29 11.13 -10.92
N TRP A 472 -3.41 11.03 -10.22
CA TRP A 472 -3.50 11.23 -8.78
C TRP A 472 -3.52 9.90 -8.02
N SER A 473 -2.97 9.88 -6.81
CA SER A 473 -2.92 8.68 -5.97
C SER A 473 -4.30 8.07 -5.67
N LYS A 474 -5.36 8.88 -5.69
CA LYS A 474 -6.74 8.44 -5.44
C LYS A 474 -7.47 7.90 -6.68
N THR A 475 -7.04 8.29 -7.87
CA THR A 475 -7.68 7.93 -9.15
C THR A 475 -6.95 6.84 -9.91
N ILE A 476 -5.71 6.55 -9.53
CA ILE A 476 -4.96 5.46 -10.15
C ILE A 476 -5.56 4.10 -9.78
N ASP A 477 -5.67 3.22 -10.79
CA ASP A 477 -6.00 1.83 -10.54
C ASP A 477 -4.99 1.18 -9.59
N PRO A 478 -5.42 0.59 -8.45
CA PRO A 478 -4.52 0.02 -7.46
C PRO A 478 -3.61 -1.10 -7.98
N ILE A 479 -4.06 -1.89 -8.97
CA ILE A 479 -3.24 -2.91 -9.63
C ILE A 479 -2.11 -2.25 -10.42
N SER A 480 -2.42 -1.26 -11.26
CA SER A 480 -1.42 -0.49 -12.00
C SER A 480 -0.39 0.20 -11.08
N ARG A 481 -0.83 0.63 -9.89
CA ARG A 481 0.06 1.19 -8.87
C ARG A 481 1.06 0.14 -8.34
N VAL A 482 0.60 -1.09 -8.11
CA VAL A 482 1.45 -2.22 -7.71
C VAL A 482 2.39 -2.63 -8.84
N ASP A 483 1.92 -2.63 -10.10
CA ASP A 483 2.74 -2.96 -11.28
C ASP A 483 3.92 -1.98 -11.46
N VAL A 484 3.72 -0.69 -11.18
CA VAL A 484 4.82 0.30 -11.15
C VAL A 484 5.86 -0.05 -10.08
N GLN A 485 5.43 -0.43 -8.87
CA GLN A 485 6.33 -0.87 -7.81
C GLN A 485 7.09 -2.14 -8.21
N ALA A 486 6.38 -3.13 -8.75
CA ALA A 486 6.97 -4.39 -9.21
C ALA A 486 7.99 -4.14 -10.33
N LYS A 487 7.69 -3.24 -11.26
CA LYS A 487 8.59 -2.89 -12.34
C LYS A 487 9.87 -2.22 -11.85
N TRP A 488 9.79 -1.32 -10.87
CA TRP A 488 10.97 -0.78 -10.20
C TRP A 488 11.74 -1.85 -9.41
N GLN A 489 11.04 -2.82 -8.79
CA GLN A 489 11.68 -3.88 -8.00
C GLN A 489 12.62 -4.75 -8.84
N GLU A 490 12.43 -4.84 -10.15
CA GLU A 490 13.36 -5.52 -11.07
C GLU A 490 14.76 -4.87 -11.06
N TYR A 491 14.88 -3.59 -10.68
CA TYR A 491 16.10 -2.80 -10.67
C TYR A 491 16.61 -2.44 -9.27
N ILE A 492 15.94 -2.90 -8.23
CA ILE A 492 16.25 -2.61 -6.84
C ILE A 492 16.63 -3.90 -6.13
N ASP A 493 17.88 -4.01 -5.72
CA ASP A 493 18.41 -5.20 -5.03
C ASP A 493 17.96 -5.27 -3.55
N ALA A 494 17.76 -4.14 -2.87
CA ALA A 494 17.05 -4.09 -1.60
C ALA A 494 15.52 -4.15 -1.80
N SER A 495 14.75 -3.25 -1.20
CA SER A 495 13.30 -3.22 -1.32
C SER A 495 12.81 -1.80 -1.63
N ILE A 496 11.51 -1.62 -1.70
CA ILE A 496 10.85 -0.37 -2.05
C ILE A 496 9.80 -0.05 -0.99
N SER A 497 9.89 1.16 -0.42
CA SER A 497 8.80 1.71 0.38
C SER A 497 7.74 2.29 -0.55
N SER A 498 6.53 1.77 -0.45
CA SER A 498 5.42 2.14 -1.33
C SER A 498 4.09 1.98 -0.61
N THR A 499 3.22 2.98 -0.76
CA THR A 499 1.87 2.96 -0.21
C THR A 499 0.84 2.99 -1.32
N VAL A 500 -0.07 2.02 -1.33
CA VAL A 500 -1.27 2.05 -2.18
C VAL A 500 -2.38 2.73 -1.39
N ASN A 501 -2.85 3.88 -1.91
CA ASN A 501 -3.99 4.58 -1.33
C ASN A 501 -5.27 4.01 -1.94
N LEU A 502 -6.20 3.56 -1.08
CA LEU A 502 -7.49 3.04 -1.47
C LEU A 502 -8.61 4.00 -1.06
N PRO A 503 -9.65 4.13 -1.88
CA PRO A 503 -10.83 4.91 -1.52
C PRO A 503 -11.58 4.27 -0.35
N LYS A 504 -12.42 5.05 0.33
CA LYS A 504 -13.27 4.59 1.46
C LYS A 504 -14.17 3.42 1.06
N SER A 505 -14.59 3.34 -0.19
CA SER A 505 -15.42 2.28 -0.76
C SER A 505 -14.70 0.93 -0.92
N ALA A 506 -13.36 0.90 -0.85
CA ALA A 506 -12.61 -0.34 -1.00
C ALA A 506 -12.97 -1.36 0.08
N THR A 507 -13.03 -2.63 -0.30
CA THR A 507 -13.42 -3.76 0.54
C THR A 507 -12.21 -4.48 1.12
N VAL A 508 -12.43 -5.31 2.13
CA VAL A 508 -11.39 -6.23 2.66
C VAL A 508 -10.88 -7.19 1.56
N GLN A 509 -11.76 -7.59 0.63
CA GLN A 509 -11.38 -8.46 -0.48
C GLN A 509 -10.40 -7.74 -1.44
N ASP A 510 -10.58 -6.43 -1.69
CA ASP A 510 -9.65 -5.66 -2.52
C ASP A 510 -8.25 -5.61 -1.90
N VAL A 511 -8.16 -5.46 -0.57
CA VAL A 511 -6.87 -5.53 0.15
C VAL A 511 -6.23 -6.92 0.01
N PHE A 512 -7.03 -7.98 0.18
CA PHE A 512 -6.55 -9.36 -0.01
C PHE A 512 -6.02 -9.57 -1.43
N ASP A 513 -6.77 -9.15 -2.44
CA ASP A 513 -6.42 -9.35 -3.85
C ASP A 513 -5.15 -8.56 -4.23
N LEU A 514 -5.00 -7.35 -3.70
CA LEU A 514 -3.77 -6.56 -3.86
C LEU A 514 -2.55 -7.24 -3.24
N TYR A 515 -2.68 -7.84 -2.06
CA TYR A 515 -1.58 -8.59 -1.45
C TYR A 515 -1.18 -9.80 -2.30
N GLN A 516 -2.18 -10.53 -2.84
CA GLN A 516 -1.91 -11.67 -3.73
C GLN A 516 -1.23 -11.22 -5.03
N HIS A 517 -1.71 -10.12 -5.62
CA HIS A 517 -1.11 -9.57 -6.83
C HIS A 517 0.34 -9.11 -6.59
N ALA A 518 0.57 -8.31 -5.55
CA ALA A 518 1.90 -7.81 -5.21
C ALA A 518 2.93 -8.93 -4.99
N TRP A 519 2.53 -10.00 -4.29
CA TRP A 519 3.36 -11.18 -4.13
C TRP A 519 3.68 -11.85 -5.46
N PHE A 520 2.65 -12.06 -6.31
CA PHE A 520 2.77 -12.75 -7.59
C PHE A 520 3.67 -12.00 -8.57
N VAL A 521 3.58 -10.67 -8.63
CA VAL A 521 4.42 -9.85 -9.53
C VAL A 521 5.81 -9.55 -8.97
N GLY A 522 6.18 -10.12 -7.82
CA GLY A 522 7.55 -10.08 -7.28
C GLY A 522 7.87 -8.89 -6.38
N CYS A 523 6.88 -8.13 -5.91
CA CYS A 523 7.11 -7.14 -4.85
C CYS A 523 7.67 -7.82 -3.59
N LYS A 524 8.44 -7.09 -2.78
CA LYS A 524 9.02 -7.58 -1.52
C LYS A 524 8.20 -7.23 -0.28
N GLY A 525 7.28 -6.29 -0.43
CA GLY A 525 6.33 -5.88 0.59
C GLY A 525 5.33 -4.89 0.02
N LEU A 526 4.27 -4.66 0.76
CA LEU A 526 3.24 -3.70 0.38
C LEU A 526 2.65 -3.04 1.63
N THR A 527 2.46 -1.73 1.56
CA THR A 527 1.66 -0.97 2.53
C THR A 527 0.41 -0.47 1.85
N ILE A 528 -0.74 -0.60 2.51
CA ILE A 528 -2.02 -0.11 2.01
C ILE A 528 -2.56 0.89 3.04
N PHE A 529 -3.08 2.01 2.55
CA PHE A 529 -3.78 3.00 3.33
C PHE A 529 -5.15 3.25 2.70
N ARG A 530 -6.22 2.92 3.41
CA ARG A 530 -7.59 3.20 2.98
C ARG A 530 -8.10 4.49 3.61
N ASP A 531 -8.71 5.36 2.81
CA ASP A 531 -9.39 6.55 3.32
C ASP A 531 -10.49 6.16 4.31
N GLY A 532 -10.52 6.84 5.45
CA GLY A 532 -11.47 6.54 6.53
C GLY A 532 -11.11 5.33 7.41
N CYS A 533 -9.88 4.81 7.34
CA CYS A 533 -9.38 3.89 8.36
C CYS A 533 -9.15 4.63 9.69
N ALA A 534 -9.01 3.89 10.80
CA ALA A 534 -8.83 4.48 12.14
C ALA A 534 -7.51 5.27 12.33
N ARG A 535 -6.53 5.10 11.43
CA ARG A 535 -5.26 5.82 11.47
C ARG A 535 -5.41 7.22 10.88
N THR A 536 -4.95 8.24 11.61
CA THR A 536 -4.99 9.62 11.13
C THR A 536 -4.05 9.80 9.92
N ALA A 537 -4.58 10.31 8.81
CA ALA A 537 -3.81 10.64 7.62
C ALA A 537 -2.82 11.79 7.90
N ILE A 538 -1.60 11.68 7.36
CA ILE A 538 -0.57 12.73 7.43
C ILE A 538 -0.80 13.79 6.35
N LEU A 539 -1.36 13.37 5.21
CA LEU A 539 -1.72 14.22 4.07
C LEU A 539 -3.24 14.23 3.96
N ASN A 540 -3.83 15.41 3.86
CA ASN A 540 -5.27 15.57 3.63
C ASN A 540 -5.47 16.46 2.42
N SER A 541 -6.39 16.11 1.53
CA SER A 541 -6.81 16.97 0.42
C SER A 541 -7.37 18.29 0.95
N THR A 542 -7.03 19.43 0.32
CA THR A 542 -7.62 20.75 0.68
C THR A 542 -8.99 20.94 0.07
N LYS A 543 -9.25 20.30 -1.05
CA LYS A 543 -10.62 20.05 -1.46
C LYS A 543 -11.08 18.93 -0.53
N GLU A 544 -11.99 19.25 0.41
CA GLU A 544 -12.98 18.28 0.77
C GLU A 544 -13.49 17.77 -0.58
N GLU A 545 -13.06 16.56 -1.01
CA GLU A 545 -13.97 15.78 -1.81
C GLU A 545 -15.25 15.85 -0.97
N PRO A 546 -16.35 16.34 -1.50
CA PRO A 546 -17.62 16.20 -0.80
C PRO A 546 -17.60 14.74 -0.43
N ASP A 547 -17.60 14.46 0.88
CA ASP A 547 -17.58 13.13 1.43
C ASP A 547 -18.47 12.29 0.52
N GLU A 548 -17.88 11.50 -0.43
CA GLU A 548 -18.66 10.55 -1.20
C GLU A 548 -19.17 9.44 -0.27
N ALA A 549 -18.93 9.60 1.02
CA ALA A 549 -19.47 8.77 2.08
C ALA A 549 -20.28 9.53 3.12
N GLU A 550 -20.26 10.83 3.13
CA GLU A 550 -21.29 11.80 3.31
C GLU A 550 -21.37 12.69 2.06
N GLY A 551 -21.07 12.19 0.95
CA GLY A 551 -21.96 12.38 -0.14
C GLY A 551 -23.24 11.92 0.53
N ALA A 552 -23.84 12.82 1.24
CA ALA A 552 -25.24 12.92 1.10
C ALA A 552 -25.39 12.49 -0.35
N TRP A 553 -25.71 11.21 -0.55
CA TRP A 553 -26.65 11.03 -1.61
C TRP A 553 -27.40 12.35 -1.52
N GLU A 554 -27.07 13.37 -2.40
CA GLU A 554 -28.13 14.25 -2.73
C GLU A 554 -29.14 13.21 -3.06
N GLU A 555 -29.90 12.90 -2.02
CA GLU A 555 -31.12 12.13 -2.19
C GLU A 555 -31.63 12.79 -3.42
N PRO A 556 -31.60 12.12 -4.61
CA PRO A 556 -32.07 12.76 -5.82
C PRO A 556 -33.31 13.39 -5.27
N ILE A 557 -33.50 14.73 -5.40
CA ILE A 557 -34.57 15.43 -4.73
C ILE A 557 -35.79 14.58 -5.09
N VAL A 558 -35.89 13.51 -4.35
CA VAL A 558 -37.08 12.69 -4.27
C VAL A 558 -37.85 13.62 -3.41
N GLU A 559 -38.71 14.42 -4.03
CA GLU A 559 -39.80 15.10 -3.36
C GLU A 559 -40.20 14.13 -2.27
N GLU A 560 -40.04 14.54 -1.00
CA GLU A 560 -40.18 13.65 0.16
C GLU A 560 -41.50 12.93 0.00
N ILE A 561 -41.43 11.69 -0.56
CA ILE A 561 -42.64 10.92 -0.81
C ILE A 561 -43.14 10.61 0.57
N ASP A 562 -44.32 11.13 0.89
CA ASP A 562 -44.97 10.86 2.15
C ASP A 562 -45.18 9.34 2.28
N THR A 563 -44.23 8.68 2.95
CA THR A 563 -44.25 7.22 3.18
C THR A 563 -45.26 6.83 4.27
N ASN A 564 -46.15 7.74 4.67
CA ASN A 564 -47.24 7.43 5.60
C ASN A 564 -48.11 6.34 4.96
N ILE A 565 -48.44 5.31 5.73
CA ILE A 565 -49.24 4.15 5.30
C ILE A 565 -50.62 4.56 4.77
N GLU A 566 -51.17 5.71 5.20
CA GLU A 566 -52.43 6.29 4.72
C GLU A 566 -52.38 6.74 3.26
N ASN A 567 -51.17 7.01 2.72
CA ASN A 567 -50.93 7.37 1.32
C ASN A 567 -50.53 6.16 0.47
N CYS A 568 -50.60 4.94 1.02
CA CYS A 568 -50.25 3.71 0.35
C CYS A 568 -51.47 2.81 0.11
N ILE A 569 -51.42 2.03 -0.96
CA ILE A 569 -52.40 0.99 -1.25
C ILE A 569 -51.76 -0.38 -1.00
N ALA A 570 -52.44 -1.22 -0.24
CA ALA A 570 -51.99 -2.56 0.10
C ALA A 570 -52.30 -3.59 -1.00
N LYS A 571 -51.31 -4.41 -1.34
CA LYS A 571 -51.47 -5.62 -2.17
C LYS A 571 -50.87 -6.81 -1.45
N GLY A 572 -51.56 -7.93 -1.40
CA GLY A 572 -51.10 -9.10 -0.66
C GLY A 572 -51.27 -10.41 -1.41
N THR A 573 -50.38 -11.36 -1.07
CA THR A 573 -50.46 -12.72 -1.59
C THR A 573 -49.94 -13.74 -0.58
N LYS A 574 -50.34 -15.01 -0.78
CA LYS A 574 -49.87 -16.12 0.06
C LYS A 574 -48.83 -16.94 -0.70
N LEU A 575 -47.69 -17.19 -0.09
CA LEU A 575 -46.66 -18.07 -0.59
C LEU A 575 -46.68 -19.42 0.14
N SER A 576 -46.45 -20.48 -0.60
CA SER A 576 -46.17 -21.82 -0.07
C SER A 576 -44.65 -22.02 -0.05
N THR A 577 -44.07 -22.21 1.13
CA THR A 577 -42.63 -22.37 1.34
C THR A 577 -42.27 -23.77 1.82
N GLY A 578 -40.99 -24.12 1.88
CA GLY A 578 -40.54 -25.43 2.38
C GLY A 578 -40.95 -25.74 3.82
N CYS A 579 -41.18 -24.71 4.63
CA CYS A 579 -41.52 -24.81 6.04
C CYS A 579 -42.94 -24.31 6.39
N GLY A 580 -43.85 -24.25 5.43
CA GLY A 580 -45.23 -23.78 5.64
C GLY A 580 -45.64 -22.59 4.76
N SER A 581 -46.70 -21.89 5.14
CA SER A 581 -47.18 -20.72 4.39
C SER A 581 -46.60 -19.42 4.92
N LEU A 582 -46.41 -18.47 4.01
CA LEU A 582 -45.95 -17.11 4.29
C LEU A 582 -46.93 -16.13 3.61
N TRP A 583 -47.47 -15.20 4.37
CA TRP A 583 -48.28 -14.12 3.83
C TRP A 583 -47.39 -12.90 3.60
N ILE A 584 -47.57 -12.24 2.43
CA ILE A 584 -46.86 -11.01 2.06
C ILE A 584 -47.90 -9.95 1.83
N THR A 585 -47.73 -8.80 2.45
CA THR A 585 -48.50 -7.57 2.19
C THR A 585 -47.57 -6.45 1.87
N CYS A 586 -47.57 -5.94 0.64
CA CYS A 586 -46.81 -4.80 0.16
C CYS A 586 -47.70 -3.55 0.14
N TYR A 587 -47.20 -2.43 0.59
CA TYR A 587 -47.81 -1.11 0.55
C TYR A 587 -47.06 -0.26 -0.46
N PHE A 588 -47.75 0.10 -1.55
CA PHE A 588 -47.21 0.93 -2.62
C PHE A 588 -47.81 2.32 -2.53
N HIS A 589 -46.96 3.36 -2.66
CA HIS A 589 -47.41 4.74 -2.72
C HIS A 589 -48.41 4.90 -3.88
N LYS A 590 -49.54 5.54 -3.61
CA LYS A 590 -50.70 5.57 -4.57
C LYS A 590 -50.40 6.32 -5.86
N GLU A 591 -49.48 7.27 -5.89
CA GLU A 591 -49.15 8.09 -7.07
C GLU A 591 -47.88 7.61 -7.81
N THR A 592 -46.86 7.14 -7.07
CA THR A 592 -45.54 6.78 -7.65
C THR A 592 -45.34 5.28 -7.85
N GLY A 593 -46.12 4.44 -7.15
CA GLY A 593 -45.96 2.99 -7.16
C GLY A 593 -44.73 2.50 -6.40
N GLN A 594 -44.03 3.37 -5.66
CA GLN A 594 -42.90 3.00 -4.83
C GLN A 594 -43.31 2.08 -3.69
N LEU A 595 -42.47 1.09 -3.38
CA LEU A 595 -42.70 0.21 -2.23
C LEU A 595 -42.35 0.95 -0.94
N CYS A 596 -43.34 1.27 -0.10
CA CYS A 596 -43.12 1.99 1.17
C CYS A 596 -43.01 1.04 2.35
N HIS A 597 -43.85 0.00 2.39
CA HIS A 597 -43.86 -0.98 3.48
C HIS A 597 -44.08 -2.38 2.97
N ILE A 598 -43.53 -3.35 3.66
CA ILE A 598 -43.83 -4.76 3.48
C ILE A 598 -44.02 -5.42 4.85
N PHE A 599 -45.03 -6.30 4.93
CA PHE A 599 -45.24 -7.15 6.09
C PHE A 599 -45.16 -8.61 5.65
N LEU A 600 -44.34 -9.36 6.38
CA LEU A 600 -44.14 -10.80 6.16
C LEU A 600 -44.66 -11.54 7.40
N ASP A 601 -45.78 -12.22 7.26
CA ASP A 601 -46.39 -12.97 8.35
C ASP A 601 -46.34 -14.48 8.06
N LYS A 602 -45.72 -15.22 8.96
CA LYS A 602 -45.55 -16.66 8.83
C LYS A 602 -46.52 -17.42 9.69
N GLY A 603 -47.39 -18.24 9.06
CA GLY A 603 -48.43 -19.02 9.72
C GLY A 603 -47.95 -20.23 10.55
N SER A 604 -46.66 -20.28 10.97
CA SER A 604 -46.14 -21.38 11.80
C SER A 604 -45.13 -20.86 12.84
N THR A 605 -45.14 -21.38 14.06
CA THR A 605 -44.20 -21.12 15.15
C THR A 605 -42.85 -21.76 14.84
N GLY A 606 -41.79 -20.98 14.78
CA GLY A 606 -40.42 -21.49 14.59
C GLY A 606 -39.38 -20.39 14.36
N GLY A 607 -38.08 -20.69 14.48
CA GLY A 607 -36.97 -19.76 14.44
C GLY A 607 -36.86 -18.84 13.22
N CYS A 608 -37.52 -19.20 12.06
CA CYS A 608 -37.58 -18.35 10.89
C CYS A 608 -38.51 -17.14 11.03
N ASN A 609 -39.38 -17.08 12.05
CA ASN A 609 -40.35 -15.97 12.21
C ASN A 609 -39.62 -14.67 12.61
N SER A 610 -38.63 -14.75 13.49
CA SER A 610 -37.80 -13.60 13.85
C SER A 610 -37.01 -13.06 12.65
N PHE A 611 -36.45 -13.98 11.84
CA PHE A 611 -35.73 -13.61 10.61
C PHE A 611 -36.65 -12.94 9.59
N MET A 612 -37.90 -13.46 9.39
CA MET A 612 -38.86 -12.84 8.48
C MET A 612 -39.26 -11.44 8.94
N ASN A 613 -39.41 -11.22 10.24
CA ASN A 613 -39.69 -9.88 10.78
C ASN A 613 -38.53 -8.91 10.53
N GLY A 614 -37.28 -9.34 10.76
CA GLY A 614 -36.08 -8.55 10.42
C GLY A 614 -35.99 -8.20 8.93
N LEU A 615 -36.18 -9.21 8.06
CA LEU A 615 -36.19 -9.03 6.61
C LEU A 615 -37.29 -8.07 6.15
N SER A 616 -38.49 -8.17 6.72
CA SER A 616 -39.61 -7.26 6.47
C SER A 616 -39.27 -5.81 6.75
N ARG A 617 -38.60 -5.56 7.89
CA ARG A 617 -38.16 -4.21 8.30
C ARG A 617 -37.08 -3.66 7.36
N MET A 618 -36.11 -4.49 6.96
CA MET A 618 -35.04 -4.07 6.06
C MET A 618 -35.55 -3.74 4.66
N ILE A 619 -36.44 -4.55 4.10
CA ILE A 619 -37.06 -4.28 2.80
C ILE A 619 -37.90 -2.98 2.86
N SER A 620 -38.67 -2.78 3.96
CA SER A 620 -39.45 -1.55 4.15
C SER A 620 -38.54 -0.33 4.26
N LEU A 621 -37.39 -0.45 4.94
CA LEU A 621 -36.42 0.65 5.06
C LEU A 621 -35.81 0.98 3.70
N ALA A 622 -35.39 -0.02 2.93
CA ALA A 622 -34.86 0.15 1.58
C ALA A 622 -35.88 0.85 0.66
N GLY A 623 -37.12 0.39 0.66
CA GLY A 623 -38.18 1.00 -0.12
C GLY A 623 -38.46 2.47 0.27
N LYS A 624 -38.49 2.79 1.57
CA LYS A 624 -38.66 4.17 2.06
C LYS A 624 -37.50 5.10 1.71
N LYS A 625 -36.31 4.55 1.58
CA LYS A 625 -35.09 5.26 1.17
C LYS A 625 -34.92 5.31 -0.36
N GLY A 626 -35.95 4.99 -1.12
CA GLY A 626 -35.98 5.16 -2.57
C GLY A 626 -35.35 4.02 -3.37
N ALA A 627 -34.93 2.90 -2.75
CA ALA A 627 -34.44 1.75 -3.49
C ALA A 627 -35.49 1.24 -4.50
N SER A 628 -35.05 0.98 -5.74
CA SER A 628 -35.95 0.48 -6.77
C SER A 628 -36.44 -0.93 -6.42
N ILE A 629 -37.64 -1.26 -6.89
CA ILE A 629 -38.19 -2.62 -6.70
C ILE A 629 -37.29 -3.67 -7.37
N ASP A 630 -36.67 -3.34 -8.51
CA ASP A 630 -35.80 -4.26 -9.22
C ASP A 630 -34.50 -4.51 -8.43
N ASP A 631 -33.88 -3.49 -7.81
CA ASP A 631 -32.71 -3.65 -6.92
C ASP A 631 -33.04 -4.52 -5.70
N ILE A 632 -34.17 -4.26 -5.03
CA ILE A 632 -34.62 -5.08 -3.91
C ILE A 632 -34.80 -6.54 -4.32
N VAL A 633 -35.41 -6.78 -5.49
CA VAL A 633 -35.66 -8.11 -6.02
C VAL A 633 -34.36 -8.82 -6.40
N GLU A 634 -33.42 -8.12 -6.98
CA GLU A 634 -32.09 -8.65 -7.32
C GLU A 634 -31.36 -9.15 -6.08
N GLN A 635 -31.28 -8.35 -5.01
CA GLN A 635 -30.65 -8.74 -3.74
C GLN A 635 -31.35 -9.98 -3.13
N LEU A 636 -32.68 -10.03 -3.16
CA LEU A 636 -33.44 -11.19 -2.64
C LEU A 636 -33.25 -12.46 -3.48
N ASN A 637 -33.01 -12.33 -4.80
CA ASN A 637 -32.73 -13.44 -5.69
C ASN A 637 -31.31 -13.98 -5.59
N SER A 638 -30.36 -13.17 -5.16
CA SER A 638 -28.94 -13.52 -5.00
C SER A 638 -28.66 -14.41 -3.79
N THR A 639 -29.66 -14.70 -2.95
CA THR A 639 -29.50 -15.49 -1.73
C THR A 639 -29.27 -16.99 -2.00
N ILE A 640 -28.59 -17.67 -1.05
CA ILE A 640 -28.30 -19.12 -1.10
C ILE A 640 -29.61 -19.96 -1.08
N ALA A 641 -29.60 -21.11 -1.75
CA ALA A 641 -30.74 -22.03 -1.77
C ALA A 641 -31.02 -22.61 -0.38
N CYS A 642 -32.29 -22.63 0.02
CA CYS A 642 -32.72 -23.25 1.26
C CYS A 642 -32.96 -24.76 1.07
N PRO A 643 -32.27 -25.64 1.83
CA PRO A 643 -32.46 -27.09 1.70
C PRO A 643 -33.91 -27.54 1.91
N SER A 644 -34.61 -27.01 2.91
CA SER A 644 -36.03 -27.32 3.17
C SER A 644 -36.92 -26.90 2.01
N TYR A 645 -36.58 -25.82 1.30
CA TYR A 645 -37.30 -25.35 0.13
C TYR A 645 -37.11 -26.31 -1.08
N ALA A 646 -35.86 -26.75 -1.28
CA ALA A 646 -35.50 -27.69 -2.33
C ALA A 646 -36.20 -29.05 -2.14
N VAL A 647 -36.20 -29.60 -0.91
CA VAL A 647 -36.92 -30.86 -0.57
C VAL A 647 -38.42 -30.71 -0.78
N ALA A 648 -39.03 -29.63 -0.31
CA ALA A 648 -40.46 -29.40 -0.47
C ALA A 648 -40.87 -29.26 -1.96
N LYS A 649 -40.00 -28.61 -2.76
CA LYS A 649 -40.23 -28.47 -4.20
C LYS A 649 -40.19 -29.80 -4.97
N ALA A 650 -39.34 -30.73 -4.48
CA ALA A 650 -39.24 -32.09 -5.05
C ALA A 650 -40.36 -33.04 -4.59
N THR A 651 -40.97 -32.78 -3.43
CA THR A 651 -41.90 -33.73 -2.78
C THR A 651 -43.36 -33.26 -2.70
N LYS A 652 -43.63 -31.96 -2.94
CA LYS A 652 -44.96 -31.35 -2.82
C LYS A 652 -45.30 -30.52 -4.05
N ASN A 653 -46.56 -30.61 -4.50
CA ASN A 653 -47.09 -29.72 -5.54
C ASN A 653 -47.47 -28.35 -4.93
N GLY A 654 -47.39 -27.27 -5.73
CA GLY A 654 -47.87 -25.94 -5.33
C GLY A 654 -46.92 -25.12 -4.49
N ILE A 655 -45.61 -25.45 -4.42
CA ILE A 655 -44.59 -24.62 -3.80
C ILE A 655 -44.28 -23.38 -4.68
N SER A 656 -44.28 -22.22 -4.08
CA SER A 656 -44.00 -20.92 -4.76
C SER A 656 -42.65 -20.92 -5.44
N PRO A 657 -42.48 -20.23 -6.60
CA PRO A 657 -41.21 -20.23 -7.35
C PRO A 657 -40.11 -19.49 -6.60
N GLY A 658 -38.91 -20.11 -6.53
CA GLY A 658 -37.72 -19.55 -5.88
C GLY A 658 -36.70 -20.61 -5.44
N LYS A 659 -35.54 -20.20 -4.97
CA LYS A 659 -34.52 -21.06 -4.36
C LYS A 659 -34.69 -21.19 -2.84
N GLY A 660 -35.42 -20.22 -2.22
CA GLY A 660 -35.69 -20.12 -0.80
C GLY A 660 -36.72 -19.04 -0.54
N CYS A 661 -37.01 -18.76 0.75
CA CYS A 661 -37.98 -17.72 1.11
C CYS A 661 -37.61 -16.32 0.56
N PRO A 662 -36.36 -15.82 0.65
CA PRO A 662 -36.01 -14.49 0.11
C PRO A 662 -36.32 -14.38 -1.39
N SER A 663 -35.90 -15.34 -2.22
CA SER A 663 -36.12 -15.27 -3.65
C SER A 663 -37.62 -15.47 -4.03
N ALA A 664 -38.40 -16.20 -3.22
CA ALA A 664 -39.85 -16.29 -3.40
C ALA A 664 -40.56 -14.96 -3.04
N ILE A 665 -40.07 -14.26 -1.99
CA ILE A 665 -40.53 -12.92 -1.58
C ILE A 665 -40.23 -11.93 -2.71
N GLY A 666 -39.01 -11.88 -3.24
CA GLY A 666 -38.62 -10.99 -4.32
C GLY A 666 -39.52 -11.13 -5.54
N LYS A 667 -39.78 -12.37 -5.99
CA LYS A 667 -40.71 -12.65 -7.10
C LYS A 667 -42.13 -12.19 -6.80
N ALA A 668 -42.60 -12.33 -5.57
CA ALA A 668 -43.91 -11.87 -5.17
C ALA A 668 -43.99 -10.32 -5.14
N ILE A 669 -42.98 -9.63 -4.63
CA ILE A 669 -42.91 -8.16 -4.65
C ILE A 669 -42.99 -7.65 -6.09
N LYS A 670 -42.22 -8.22 -7.02
CA LYS A 670 -42.23 -7.84 -8.44
C LYS A 670 -43.61 -8.00 -9.05
N LYS A 671 -44.24 -9.16 -8.86
CA LYS A 671 -45.58 -9.45 -9.33
C LYS A 671 -46.63 -8.48 -8.77
N LEU A 672 -46.60 -8.23 -7.44
CA LEU A 672 -47.55 -7.33 -6.80
C LEU A 672 -47.36 -5.87 -7.27
N SER A 673 -46.13 -5.46 -7.55
CA SER A 673 -45.83 -4.15 -8.11
C SER A 673 -46.39 -4.00 -9.54
N GLU A 674 -46.20 -5.01 -10.39
CA GLU A 674 -46.75 -5.02 -11.78
C GLU A 674 -48.27 -4.96 -11.76
N GLU A 675 -48.92 -5.74 -10.88
CA GLU A 675 -50.37 -5.72 -10.68
C GLU A 675 -50.85 -4.35 -10.17
N PHE A 676 -50.11 -3.73 -9.24
CA PHE A 676 -50.41 -2.39 -8.73
C PHE A 676 -50.28 -1.32 -9.84
N LYS A 677 -49.18 -1.31 -10.59
CA LYS A 677 -48.95 -0.34 -11.68
C LYS A 677 -50.04 -0.42 -12.74
N LYS A 678 -50.48 -1.66 -13.06
CA LYS A 678 -51.54 -1.89 -14.04
C LYS A 678 -52.92 -1.41 -13.58
N GLU A 679 -53.17 -1.46 -12.27
CA GLU A 679 -54.54 -1.18 -11.72
C GLU A 679 -54.69 0.27 -11.29
N TYR A 680 -53.62 0.93 -10.78
CA TYR A 680 -53.69 2.23 -10.11
C TYR A 680 -52.88 3.35 -10.76
N LEU A 681 -51.85 3.05 -11.58
CA LEU A 681 -51.11 4.07 -12.30
C LEU A 681 -51.63 4.21 -13.73
N ALA A 682 -52.14 5.39 -14.08
CA ALA A 682 -52.56 5.71 -15.44
C ALA A 682 -51.40 5.54 -16.43
N PRO A 683 -51.62 5.06 -17.69
CA PRO A 683 -50.57 4.94 -18.68
C PRO A 683 -50.04 6.37 -19.03
N THR A 684 -48.83 6.67 -18.64
CA THR A 684 -48.10 7.82 -19.14
C THR A 684 -47.85 7.64 -20.64
N THR A 685 -48.36 8.57 -21.44
CA THR A 685 -48.26 8.61 -22.89
C THR A 685 -46.79 8.47 -23.31
N ASN A 686 -46.56 7.50 -24.20
CA ASN A 686 -45.30 7.10 -24.80
C ASN A 686 -44.43 8.26 -25.29
N ILE A 687 -43.21 8.37 -24.77
CA ILE A 687 -42.06 8.87 -25.53
C ILE A 687 -41.27 7.61 -25.92
N VAL A 688 -41.36 7.25 -27.20
CA VAL A 688 -40.64 6.13 -27.79
C VAL A 688 -39.17 6.51 -27.94
N TYR A 689 -38.28 6.00 -27.08
CA TYR A 689 -36.89 5.80 -27.46
C TYR A 689 -36.83 4.48 -28.25
N LYS A 690 -36.31 4.55 -29.48
CA LYS A 690 -36.00 3.37 -30.28
C LYS A 690 -34.88 2.60 -29.57
N ASP A 691 -35.20 1.49 -28.95
CA ASP A 691 -34.25 0.46 -28.59
C ASP A 691 -33.67 -0.14 -29.86
N GLU A 692 -32.39 -0.02 -30.07
CA GLU A 692 -31.66 -0.90 -30.98
C GLU A 692 -31.64 -2.28 -30.31
N GLU A 693 -32.34 -3.24 -30.90
CA GLU A 693 -32.34 -4.65 -30.49
C GLU A 693 -30.92 -5.18 -30.59
N ILE A 694 -30.30 -5.43 -29.42
CA ILE A 694 -29.06 -6.22 -29.32
C ILE A 694 -29.51 -7.68 -29.56
N GLU A 695 -29.20 -8.24 -30.73
CA GLU A 695 -29.41 -9.69 -30.99
C GLU A 695 -28.60 -10.50 -29.98
N ILE A 696 -29.26 -11.13 -29.02
CA ILE A 696 -28.64 -12.07 -28.11
C ILE A 696 -28.20 -13.30 -28.92
N ALA A 697 -26.89 -13.53 -29.00
CA ALA A 697 -26.34 -14.66 -29.70
C ALA A 697 -26.87 -15.99 -29.12
N LYS A 698 -27.34 -16.87 -29.98
CA LYS A 698 -27.87 -18.20 -29.60
C LYS A 698 -26.74 -19.24 -29.58
N CYS A 699 -26.83 -20.19 -28.68
CA CYS A 699 -25.89 -21.28 -28.56
C CYS A 699 -25.84 -22.16 -29.81
N PRO A 700 -24.67 -22.35 -30.44
CA PRO A 700 -24.57 -23.13 -31.67
C PRO A 700 -24.84 -24.63 -31.45
N LYS A 701 -24.86 -25.11 -30.19
CA LYS A 701 -25.08 -26.54 -29.89
C LYS A 701 -26.53 -26.87 -29.53
N CYS A 702 -27.26 -25.98 -28.87
CA CYS A 702 -28.62 -26.28 -28.38
C CYS A 702 -29.65 -25.16 -28.65
N GLY A 703 -29.25 -24.02 -29.20
CA GLY A 703 -30.15 -22.91 -29.53
C GLY A 703 -30.59 -22.04 -28.35
N ALA A 704 -30.14 -22.32 -27.12
CA ALA A 704 -30.45 -21.52 -25.94
C ALA A 704 -29.67 -20.22 -25.88
N ASP A 705 -30.05 -19.28 -25.02
CA ASP A 705 -29.38 -17.99 -24.85
C ASP A 705 -27.99 -18.15 -24.24
N LEU A 706 -27.05 -17.37 -24.75
CA LEU A 706 -25.66 -17.34 -24.26
C LEU A 706 -25.50 -16.24 -23.25
N SER A 707 -24.69 -16.50 -22.20
CA SER A 707 -24.34 -15.55 -21.16
C SER A 707 -22.85 -15.31 -21.13
N TYR A 708 -22.43 -14.07 -20.84
CA TYR A 708 -21.04 -13.68 -20.67
C TYR A 708 -20.66 -13.84 -19.18
N THR A 709 -19.68 -14.70 -18.87
CA THR A 709 -19.24 -14.93 -17.49
C THR A 709 -17.73 -15.14 -17.45
N GLY A 710 -17.01 -14.30 -16.70
CA GLY A 710 -15.57 -14.48 -16.50
C GLY A 710 -14.72 -14.44 -17.78
N GLY A 711 -15.07 -13.60 -18.77
CA GLY A 711 -14.34 -13.50 -20.04
C GLY A 711 -14.67 -14.59 -21.08
N CYS A 712 -15.63 -15.48 -20.79
CA CYS A 712 -16.09 -16.52 -21.71
C CYS A 712 -17.58 -16.38 -22.01
N ILE A 713 -17.98 -16.69 -23.25
CA ILE A 713 -19.38 -16.84 -23.64
C ILE A 713 -19.80 -18.28 -23.31
N THR A 714 -20.77 -18.46 -22.42
CA THR A 714 -21.16 -19.79 -21.92
C THR A 714 -22.64 -20.02 -22.07
N CYS A 715 -23.02 -21.23 -22.49
CA CYS A 715 -24.40 -21.73 -22.48
C CYS A 715 -24.60 -22.54 -21.21
N PHE A 716 -25.50 -22.09 -20.34
CA PHE A 716 -25.79 -22.78 -19.08
C PHE A 716 -26.67 -24.03 -19.26
N ASP A 717 -27.34 -24.19 -20.41
CA ASP A 717 -28.24 -25.33 -20.66
C ASP A 717 -27.50 -26.58 -21.14
N CYS A 718 -26.44 -26.42 -21.91
CA CYS A 718 -25.69 -27.56 -22.48
C CYS A 718 -24.20 -27.57 -22.14
N GLY A 719 -23.69 -26.60 -21.37
CA GLY A 719 -22.30 -26.50 -20.97
C GLY A 719 -21.33 -26.11 -22.10
N TRP A 720 -21.83 -25.63 -23.26
CA TRP A 720 -20.95 -25.13 -24.31
C TRP A 720 -20.37 -23.79 -23.91
N SER A 721 -19.04 -23.63 -24.05
CA SER A 721 -18.40 -22.34 -23.80
C SER A 721 -17.31 -22.06 -24.83
N LYS A 722 -17.09 -20.77 -25.09
CA LYS A 722 -16.00 -20.24 -25.91
C LYS A 722 -15.39 -19.05 -25.19
N CYS A 723 -14.09 -19.15 -24.91
CA CYS A 723 -13.27 -18.06 -24.38
C CYS A 723 -12.43 -17.50 -25.53
N ASP A 724 -12.27 -16.19 -25.59
CA ASP A 724 -11.36 -15.52 -26.54
C ASP A 724 -9.94 -15.47 -25.98
#